data_e6ee1d6bfabb5ce234e10c25a71635cf
#
_entry.id   e6ee1d6bfabb5ce234e10c25a71635cf
#
_cell.length_a   1.000
_cell.length_b   1.000
_cell.length_c   1.000
_cell.angle_alpha   90.00
_cell.angle_beta   90.00
_cell.angle_gamma   90.00
#
_symmetry.space_group_name_H-M   'P 1'
#
loop_
_entity.id
_entity.type
_entity.pdbx_description
1 polymer ?
#
loop_
_entity_poly.entity_id
_entity_poly.type
_entity_poly.pdbx_seq_one_letter_code
_entity_poly.pdbx_strand_id
1 'polypeptide(L)'
;MSFLSVAFLFALPLVAAPLLLHLFDRRRNEIVQWGAMQFLMEASARKTSSRKLKQWLLLLLRCLAIAALILALARPLLPTGYLGGTERGETIFVIDNSMSMSRKTDSGTMIEAATQHAIDELDKLSARDDVRVLTTAPYPIWLDSGTTQGDRRNRELINKQLQNIDATEGRSDLLAALYTAVQVEHQPTQNARRVVVLTDGQATDWRTEDETGWQRFQSVLNESAIRTEIETVRLDETTDGESIGNVAVDSVTLDRTVVGSETPVTAIATLRNYDAVTMDAAELTWSINDLPLHQQTIAPIEGEQSAEANWNHTFEQPGIYRISCRLDRDDDLPADNVASLIVEVVDRLPVVVVQGATDYAEMQQDTYFVQAALGWIDGQPLDETSVYVPTLITPNELSTVDLSEQRVVIIPNLTELPPDAVSRLSDFVSDGGGLWIGLGPRTNVDFFNHQLFADASGLAPRRLDRIMDASPAGMNSEASDTLDIEEVTSNDEPVRIDPFRSDHPATRNLADNDQLDLADASIQRYYQFAVNNENDDRSTLLRLNNGTPLAVENFMGQGRVIVQSIPLRLQWSDLARTQSFVVMVRDWIDYLAQPRATQYNLLPGQPIAMRVSKDVSASEASGDQDSAPTGFLQTPDDESIELTAQYADEGFEFRSSQTRRPGPYSLQIGLAEEGIPFQVQRSSAESDLDRLGRGAWQRIQSATTPNAWTEDRVSVASTHTDPVWPYLLLALIGLITGELVLSGIMSRERFGSAGIPESSEFDASKMGSIPPSSSDLTQITHESSAPAAVQPLEMAER
;
A
#
# COMPACT_ATOMS: atom_id res chain seq x y z
N MET A 1 -34.87 11.91 -26.14
CA MET A 1 -34.34 11.72 -27.50
C MET A 1 -33.67 13.00 -27.92
N SER A 2 -32.39 13.00 -28.12
CA SER A 2 -31.63 14.10 -28.73
C SER A 2 -31.23 13.71 -30.15
N PHE A 3 -31.01 14.69 -31.02
CA PHE A 3 -30.59 14.46 -32.40
C PHE A 3 -29.26 15.14 -32.65
N LEU A 4 -28.29 14.40 -33.20
CA LEU A 4 -26.96 14.96 -33.47
C LEU A 4 -26.99 16.04 -34.56
N SER A 5 -27.97 15.98 -35.49
CA SER A 5 -28.10 16.88 -36.65
C SER A 5 -29.56 17.27 -36.87
N VAL A 6 -30.08 18.18 -36.02
CA VAL A 6 -31.47 18.68 -36.06
C VAL A 6 -31.82 19.29 -37.44
N ALA A 7 -30.83 19.82 -38.18
CA ALA A 7 -31.04 20.43 -39.50
C ALA A 7 -31.70 19.49 -40.49
N PHE A 8 -31.45 18.18 -40.44
CA PHE A 8 -32.08 17.21 -41.35
C PHE A 8 -33.56 16.98 -41.07
N LEU A 9 -34.08 17.32 -39.89
CA LEU A 9 -35.50 17.21 -39.57
C LEU A 9 -36.35 18.24 -40.39
N PHE A 10 -35.75 19.33 -40.82
CA PHE A 10 -36.40 20.28 -41.73
C PHE A 10 -36.69 19.67 -43.13
N ALA A 11 -36.07 18.54 -43.48
CA ALA A 11 -36.40 17.79 -44.69
C ALA A 11 -37.61 16.86 -44.52
N LEU A 12 -38.24 16.75 -43.35
CA LEU A 12 -39.37 15.87 -43.09
C LEU A 12 -40.58 16.12 -43.99
N PRO A 13 -40.87 17.36 -44.48
CA PRO A 13 -41.91 17.59 -45.49
C PRO A 13 -41.63 16.86 -46.83
N LEU A 14 -40.38 16.48 -47.15
CA LEU A 14 -40.07 15.73 -48.35
C LEU A 14 -40.73 14.34 -48.38
N VAL A 15 -41.07 13.77 -47.23
CA VAL A 15 -41.85 12.53 -47.12
C VAL A 15 -43.17 12.60 -47.88
N ALA A 16 -43.76 13.81 -48.00
CA ALA A 16 -44.97 14.03 -48.76
C ALA A 16 -44.76 14.10 -50.29
N ALA A 17 -43.53 14.25 -50.78
CA ALA A 17 -43.26 14.43 -52.20
C ALA A 17 -43.74 13.24 -53.04
N PRO A 18 -43.55 11.96 -52.68
CA PRO A 18 -44.13 10.85 -53.48
C PRO A 18 -45.64 10.86 -53.51
N LEU A 19 -46.29 11.32 -52.40
CA LEU A 19 -47.74 11.42 -52.32
C LEU A 19 -48.24 12.52 -53.23
N LEU A 20 -47.61 13.69 -53.25
CA LEU A 20 -47.95 14.83 -54.13
C LEU A 20 -47.74 14.44 -55.61
N LEU A 21 -46.59 13.79 -55.95
CA LEU A 21 -46.34 13.31 -57.29
C LEU A 21 -47.43 12.28 -57.75
N HIS A 22 -47.85 11.40 -56.85
CA HIS A 22 -48.89 10.42 -57.14
C HIS A 22 -50.26 11.12 -57.35
N LEU A 23 -50.54 12.21 -56.63
CA LEU A 23 -51.76 12.96 -56.78
C LEU A 23 -51.80 13.77 -58.09
N PHE A 24 -50.67 14.32 -58.56
CA PHE A 24 -50.55 15.09 -59.79
C PHE A 24 -50.48 14.22 -61.02
N ASP A 25 -50.01 12.95 -60.92
CA ASP A 25 -49.93 12.01 -62.07
C ASP A 25 -51.37 11.34 -62.44
N ARG A 26 -52.45 12.01 -62.09
CA ARG A 26 -53.75 11.58 -62.40
C ARG A 26 -54.04 11.90 -63.90
N ARG A 27 -53.59 11.00 -64.84
CA ARG A 27 -53.90 11.08 -66.28
C ARG A 27 -55.43 11.02 -66.45
N ARG A 28 -55.99 12.02 -67.11
CA ARG A 28 -57.38 11.97 -67.64
C ARG A 28 -57.42 10.86 -68.65
N ASN A 29 -58.05 9.75 -68.35
CA ASN A 29 -58.44 8.72 -69.33
C ASN A 29 -59.71 9.19 -69.98
N GLU A 30 -59.62 9.52 -71.26
CA GLU A 30 -60.85 9.66 -72.08
C GLU A 30 -61.49 8.30 -72.24
N ILE A 31 -62.75 8.20 -71.83
CA ILE A 31 -63.56 7.00 -71.93
C ILE A 31 -64.18 6.98 -73.35
N VAL A 32 -63.64 6.16 -74.21
CA VAL A 32 -64.24 5.87 -75.51
C VAL A 32 -65.18 4.68 -75.34
N GLN A 33 -66.47 4.93 -75.46
CA GLN A 33 -67.47 3.85 -75.38
C GLN A 33 -67.48 2.98 -76.65
N TRP A 34 -67.19 1.71 -76.48
CA TRP A 34 -67.24 0.70 -77.55
C TRP A 34 -68.21 -0.39 -77.17
N GLY A 35 -69.07 -0.87 -78.15
CA GLY A 35 -70.25 -1.70 -77.90
C GLY A 35 -70.01 -3.12 -77.34
N ALA A 36 -68.73 -3.61 -77.13
CA ALA A 36 -68.40 -4.88 -76.53
C ALA A 36 -68.02 -4.79 -75.05
N MET A 37 -68.23 -3.69 -74.37
CA MET A 37 -67.69 -3.40 -73.04
C MET A 37 -68.42 -4.13 -71.91
N GLN A 38 -69.62 -4.70 -72.13
CA GLN A 38 -70.40 -5.37 -71.08
C GLN A 38 -69.72 -6.68 -70.54
N PHE A 39 -69.05 -7.46 -71.48
CA PHE A 39 -68.44 -8.72 -71.15
C PHE A 39 -67.05 -8.59 -70.52
N LEU A 40 -66.34 -7.45 -70.65
CA LEU A 40 -65.10 -7.16 -70.10
C LEU A 40 -65.19 -6.53 -68.68
N MET A 41 -66.30 -5.98 -68.27
CA MET A 41 -66.43 -5.32 -66.99
C MET A 41 -66.46 -6.29 -65.81
N GLU A 42 -66.96 -7.50 -65.94
CA GLU A 42 -67.05 -8.48 -64.88
C GLU A 42 -65.68 -9.14 -64.54
N ALA A 43 -64.83 -9.31 -65.52
CA ALA A 43 -63.50 -9.88 -65.35
C ALA A 43 -62.44 -8.90 -64.90
N SER A 44 -62.72 -7.58 -65.10
CA SER A 44 -61.73 -6.52 -64.72
C SER A 44 -61.84 -6.01 -63.24
N ALA A 45 -63.06 -6.23 -62.67
CA ALA A 45 -63.28 -5.68 -61.29
C ALA A 45 -62.41 -6.31 -60.18
N ARG A 46 -62.08 -7.61 -60.24
CA ARG A 46 -61.22 -8.30 -59.32
C ARG A 46 -59.74 -7.92 -59.49
N LYS A 47 -59.29 -7.68 -60.73
CA LYS A 47 -57.90 -7.34 -61.06
C LYS A 47 -57.53 -5.88 -60.70
N THR A 48 -58.54 -4.97 -60.71
CA THR A 48 -58.28 -3.54 -60.36
C THR A 48 -58.15 -3.28 -58.93
N SER A 49 -58.74 -4.05 -57.98
CA SER A 49 -58.63 -3.91 -56.57
C SER A 49 -57.22 -4.27 -56.08
N SER A 50 -56.66 -5.36 -56.53
CA SER A 50 -55.32 -5.80 -56.14
C SER A 50 -54.20 -4.89 -56.70
N ARG A 51 -54.42 -4.32 -57.88
CA ARG A 51 -53.51 -3.33 -58.48
C ARG A 51 -53.47 -2.02 -57.70
N LYS A 52 -54.61 -1.52 -57.25
CA LYS A 52 -54.66 -0.34 -56.39
C LYS A 52 -53.96 -0.55 -55.03
N LEU A 53 -54.18 -1.72 -54.42
CA LEU A 53 -53.50 -2.06 -53.15
C LEU A 53 -51.96 -2.10 -53.30
N LYS A 54 -51.50 -2.73 -54.37
CA LYS A 54 -50.00 -2.81 -54.63
C LYS A 54 -49.47 -1.41 -54.96
N GLN A 55 -50.16 -0.52 -55.59
CA GLN A 55 -49.74 0.85 -55.87
C GLN A 55 -49.67 1.68 -54.55
N TRP A 56 -50.70 1.54 -53.69
CA TRP A 56 -50.67 2.15 -52.37
C TRP A 56 -49.57 1.62 -51.48
N LEU A 57 -49.28 0.31 -51.55
CA LEU A 57 -48.21 -0.29 -50.80
C LEU A 57 -46.82 0.23 -51.27
N LEU A 58 -46.66 0.36 -52.60
CA LEU A 58 -45.43 0.91 -53.18
C LEU A 58 -45.23 2.38 -52.83
N LEU A 59 -46.30 3.18 -52.77
CA LEU A 59 -46.24 4.52 -52.31
C LEU A 59 -45.89 4.64 -50.83
N LEU A 60 -46.46 3.77 -49.99
CA LEU A 60 -46.12 3.67 -48.58
C LEU A 60 -44.65 3.35 -48.37
N LEU A 61 -44.12 2.36 -49.15
CA LEU A 61 -42.70 1.99 -49.07
C LEU A 61 -41.78 3.17 -49.42
N ARG A 62 -42.12 3.97 -50.45
CA ARG A 62 -41.37 5.17 -50.84
C ARG A 62 -41.38 6.24 -49.76
N CYS A 63 -42.52 6.51 -49.18
CA CYS A 63 -42.63 7.46 -48.07
C CYS A 63 -41.83 6.99 -46.85
N LEU A 64 -41.90 5.71 -46.47
CA LEU A 64 -41.13 5.12 -45.38
C LEU A 64 -39.63 5.15 -45.65
N ALA A 65 -39.19 4.87 -46.90
CA ALA A 65 -37.77 4.95 -47.24
C ALA A 65 -37.22 6.37 -47.12
N ILE A 66 -37.95 7.37 -47.57
CA ILE A 66 -37.54 8.80 -47.39
C ILE A 66 -37.54 9.16 -45.92
N ALA A 67 -38.51 8.75 -45.13
CA ALA A 67 -38.55 8.99 -43.70
C ALA A 67 -37.39 8.31 -42.97
N ALA A 68 -37.10 7.04 -43.32
CA ALA A 68 -35.96 6.32 -42.74
C ALA A 68 -34.61 6.98 -43.10
N LEU A 69 -34.47 7.49 -44.33
CA LEU A 69 -33.28 8.22 -44.77
C LEU A 69 -33.09 9.52 -43.96
N ILE A 70 -34.17 10.32 -43.83
CA ILE A 70 -34.12 11.58 -43.08
C ILE A 70 -33.78 11.32 -41.59
N LEU A 71 -34.41 10.29 -40.99
CA LEU A 71 -34.12 9.92 -39.62
C LEU A 71 -32.72 9.34 -39.45
N ALA A 72 -32.19 8.58 -40.40
CA ALA A 72 -30.82 8.09 -40.35
C ALA A 72 -29.80 9.24 -40.43
N LEU A 73 -30.05 10.26 -41.27
CA LEU A 73 -29.21 11.47 -41.38
C LEU A 73 -29.34 12.39 -40.15
N ALA A 74 -30.50 12.45 -39.53
CA ALA A 74 -30.73 13.21 -38.29
C ALA A 74 -30.01 12.59 -37.10
N ARG A 75 -29.56 11.32 -37.22
CA ARG A 75 -28.81 10.55 -36.17
C ARG A 75 -29.47 10.70 -34.78
N PRO A 76 -30.66 10.10 -34.59
CA PRO A 76 -31.29 10.10 -33.28
C PRO A 76 -30.41 9.36 -32.28
N LEU A 77 -30.24 10.00 -31.10
CA LEU A 77 -29.56 9.46 -29.96
C LEU A 77 -30.61 9.03 -28.95
N LEU A 78 -30.63 7.75 -28.62
CA LEU A 78 -31.49 7.24 -27.55
C LEU A 78 -30.66 7.14 -26.26
N PRO A 79 -31.21 7.50 -25.08
CA PRO A 79 -30.58 7.19 -23.82
C PRO A 79 -30.35 5.68 -23.75
N THR A 80 -29.16 5.28 -23.33
CA THR A 80 -28.76 3.88 -23.12
C THR A 80 -29.81 3.19 -22.23
N GLY A 81 -30.32 2.06 -22.65
CA GLY A 81 -31.37 1.30 -21.92
C GLY A 81 -32.69 1.10 -22.63
N TYR A 82 -33.06 1.93 -23.64
CA TYR A 82 -34.35 1.79 -24.33
C TYR A 82 -34.41 0.68 -25.40
N LEU A 83 -33.25 0.24 -25.88
CA LEU A 83 -33.13 -0.85 -26.90
C LEU A 83 -32.47 -2.11 -26.33
N GLY A 84 -32.46 -2.31 -24.98
CA GLY A 84 -31.76 -3.45 -24.37
C GLY A 84 -30.24 -3.33 -24.54
N GLY A 85 -29.71 -2.13 -24.64
CA GLY A 85 -28.29 -1.82 -24.57
C GLY A 85 -27.76 -2.27 -23.23
N THR A 86 -26.78 -3.12 -23.27
CA THR A 86 -26.13 -3.74 -22.14
C THR A 86 -25.40 -2.68 -21.34
N GLU A 87 -26.06 -2.06 -20.36
CA GLU A 87 -25.36 -1.41 -19.27
C GLU A 87 -24.52 -2.49 -18.60
N ARG A 88 -23.21 -2.37 -18.68
CA ARG A 88 -22.31 -3.20 -17.89
C ARG A 88 -22.12 -2.51 -16.56
N GLY A 89 -22.55 -3.17 -15.51
CA GLY A 89 -22.20 -2.79 -14.15
C GLY A 89 -20.80 -3.32 -13.80
N GLU A 90 -20.09 -2.60 -12.97
CA GLU A 90 -18.92 -3.10 -12.28
C GLU A 90 -19.30 -3.30 -10.81
N THR A 91 -19.09 -4.50 -10.27
CA THR A 91 -19.26 -4.79 -8.85
C THR A 91 -17.90 -5.08 -8.23
N ILE A 92 -17.57 -4.32 -7.19
CA ILE A 92 -16.33 -4.48 -6.42
C ILE A 92 -16.71 -4.98 -5.04
N PHE A 93 -16.31 -6.21 -4.70
CA PHE A 93 -16.39 -6.72 -3.34
C PHE A 93 -15.16 -6.25 -2.57
N VAL A 94 -15.38 -5.46 -1.52
CA VAL A 94 -14.38 -5.06 -0.55
C VAL A 94 -14.57 -5.94 0.67
N ILE A 95 -13.70 -6.92 0.85
CA ILE A 95 -13.81 -7.92 1.91
C ILE A 95 -12.83 -7.56 3.00
N ASP A 96 -13.39 -7.27 4.15
CA ASP A 96 -12.63 -7.16 5.37
C ASP A 96 -12.06 -8.53 5.72
N ASN A 97 -10.74 -8.59 5.85
CA ASN A 97 -10.01 -9.78 6.23
C ASN A 97 -9.04 -9.50 7.37
N SER A 98 -9.38 -8.53 8.23
CA SER A 98 -8.69 -8.23 9.48
C SER A 98 -8.70 -9.40 10.46
N MET A 99 -7.94 -9.26 11.54
CA MET A 99 -7.88 -10.28 12.58
C MET A 99 -9.26 -10.51 13.22
N SER A 100 -10.04 -9.47 13.47
CA SER A 100 -11.39 -9.56 14.05
C SER A 100 -12.33 -10.44 13.23
N MET A 101 -12.12 -10.54 11.91
CA MET A 101 -12.88 -11.42 11.02
C MET A 101 -12.58 -12.91 11.21
N SER A 102 -11.53 -13.27 11.96
CA SER A 102 -11.28 -14.66 12.39
C SER A 102 -12.16 -15.10 13.57
N ARG A 103 -12.90 -14.15 14.17
CA ARG A 103 -13.79 -14.41 15.30
C ARG A 103 -14.81 -15.49 14.98
N LYS A 104 -14.95 -16.43 15.93
CA LYS A 104 -15.92 -17.53 15.83
C LYS A 104 -17.34 -17.03 16.13
N THR A 105 -18.28 -17.55 15.38
CA THR A 105 -19.72 -17.36 15.56
C THR A 105 -20.41 -18.72 15.60
N ASP A 106 -21.69 -18.74 15.93
CA ASP A 106 -22.48 -20.00 15.95
C ASP A 106 -22.49 -20.73 14.59
N SER A 107 -22.22 -20.03 13.48
CA SER A 107 -22.30 -20.56 12.11
C SER A 107 -20.94 -20.72 11.40
N GLY A 108 -19.84 -20.47 12.08
CA GLY A 108 -18.48 -20.46 11.52
C GLY A 108 -17.74 -19.18 11.89
N THR A 109 -16.75 -18.80 11.10
CA THR A 109 -16.02 -17.53 11.31
C THR A 109 -16.69 -16.37 10.59
N MET A 110 -16.38 -15.13 11.00
CA MET A 110 -16.90 -13.93 10.34
C MET A 110 -16.42 -13.83 8.90
N ILE A 111 -15.18 -14.23 8.60
CA ILE A 111 -14.65 -14.24 7.23
C ILE A 111 -15.39 -15.24 6.34
N GLU A 112 -15.76 -16.42 6.88
CA GLU A 112 -16.59 -17.38 6.14
C GLU A 112 -17.98 -16.81 5.83
N ALA A 113 -18.57 -16.07 6.77
CA ALA A 113 -19.84 -15.37 6.53
C ALA A 113 -19.71 -14.30 5.46
N ALA A 114 -18.58 -13.51 5.46
CA ALA A 114 -18.30 -12.50 4.43
C ALA A 114 -18.15 -13.12 3.03
N THR A 115 -17.34 -14.15 2.92
CA THR A 115 -17.07 -14.81 1.64
C THR A 115 -18.31 -15.50 1.09
N GLN A 116 -19.11 -16.13 1.97
CA GLN A 116 -20.40 -16.74 1.57
C GLN A 116 -21.38 -15.67 1.07
N HIS A 117 -21.48 -14.55 1.77
CA HIS A 117 -22.32 -13.44 1.32
C HIS A 117 -21.89 -12.89 -0.05
N ALA A 118 -20.56 -12.74 -0.27
CA ALA A 118 -20.02 -12.32 -1.57
C ALA A 118 -20.34 -13.33 -2.68
N ILE A 119 -20.29 -14.62 -2.40
CA ILE A 119 -20.65 -15.70 -3.35
C ILE A 119 -22.15 -15.64 -3.67
N ASP A 120 -23.01 -15.47 -2.67
CA ASP A 120 -24.46 -15.37 -2.85
C ASP A 120 -24.84 -14.12 -3.67
N GLU A 121 -24.13 -13.00 -3.49
CA GLU A 121 -24.29 -11.80 -4.33
C GLU A 121 -23.72 -12.00 -5.73
N LEU A 122 -22.58 -12.66 -5.89
CA LEU A 122 -22.00 -12.99 -7.19
C LEU A 122 -22.97 -13.79 -8.07
N ASP A 123 -23.72 -14.71 -7.47
CA ASP A 123 -24.70 -15.53 -8.18
C ASP A 123 -25.92 -14.73 -8.67
N LYS A 124 -26.24 -13.61 -8.05
CA LYS A 124 -27.33 -12.71 -8.45
C LYS A 124 -26.94 -11.77 -9.58
N LEU A 125 -25.64 -11.53 -9.81
CA LEU A 125 -25.15 -10.61 -10.83
C LEU A 125 -25.39 -11.13 -12.25
N SER A 126 -25.53 -10.21 -13.20
CA SER A 126 -25.64 -10.54 -14.62
C SER A 126 -24.31 -11.12 -15.15
N ALA A 127 -24.39 -12.09 -16.08
CA ALA A 127 -23.20 -12.66 -16.71
C ALA A 127 -22.35 -11.63 -17.51
N ARG A 128 -22.81 -10.40 -17.62
CA ARG A 128 -22.14 -9.31 -18.35
C ARG A 128 -21.49 -8.29 -17.43
N ASP A 129 -21.82 -8.33 -16.13
CA ASP A 129 -21.23 -7.42 -15.15
C ASP A 129 -19.78 -7.81 -14.90
N ASP A 130 -18.92 -6.81 -14.79
CA ASP A 130 -17.54 -7.00 -14.39
C ASP A 130 -17.48 -7.12 -12.87
N VAL A 131 -16.65 -8.05 -12.38
CA VAL A 131 -16.52 -8.28 -10.94
C VAL A 131 -15.06 -8.22 -10.54
N ARG A 132 -14.80 -7.57 -9.41
CA ARG A 132 -13.47 -7.47 -8.81
C ARG A 132 -13.55 -7.72 -7.31
N VAL A 133 -12.46 -8.21 -6.74
CA VAL A 133 -12.35 -8.48 -5.30
C VAL A 133 -11.15 -7.75 -4.73
N LEU A 134 -11.38 -7.02 -3.65
CA LEU A 134 -10.39 -6.26 -2.90
C LEU A 134 -10.41 -6.73 -1.45
N THR A 135 -9.29 -7.15 -0.89
CA THR A 135 -9.12 -7.37 0.55
C THR A 135 -8.54 -6.13 1.22
N THR A 136 -8.78 -5.94 2.51
CA THR A 136 -8.48 -4.68 3.22
C THR A 136 -7.25 -4.73 4.11
N ALA A 137 -6.93 -5.89 4.66
CA ALA A 137 -5.83 -6.06 5.62
C ALA A 137 -4.58 -6.69 4.99
N PRO A 138 -3.38 -6.26 5.41
CA PRO A 138 -3.07 -5.09 6.25
C PRO A 138 -3.10 -3.77 5.48
N TYR A 139 -3.31 -3.81 4.19
CA TYR A 139 -3.59 -2.72 3.27
C TYR A 139 -4.36 -3.26 2.05
N PRO A 140 -5.06 -2.40 1.30
CA PRO A 140 -5.91 -2.84 0.20
C PRO A 140 -5.14 -3.61 -0.89
N ILE A 141 -5.58 -4.83 -1.21
CA ILE A 141 -4.96 -5.69 -2.22
C ILE A 141 -6.02 -6.22 -3.17
N TRP A 142 -5.83 -6.00 -4.47
CA TRP A 142 -6.63 -6.64 -5.49
C TRP A 142 -6.26 -8.12 -5.64
N LEU A 143 -7.25 -9.00 -5.55
CA LEU A 143 -7.04 -10.44 -5.76
C LEU A 143 -6.98 -10.81 -7.24
N ASP A 144 -7.45 -9.93 -8.12
CA ASP A 144 -7.42 -10.10 -9.56
C ASP A 144 -6.44 -9.13 -10.24
N SER A 145 -5.87 -9.52 -11.36
CA SER A 145 -4.96 -8.69 -12.15
C SER A 145 -5.68 -7.70 -13.08
N GLY A 146 -6.99 -7.50 -12.94
CA GLY A 146 -7.78 -6.59 -13.76
C GLY A 146 -9.26 -6.87 -13.70
N THR A 147 -10.06 -6.10 -14.48
CA THR A 147 -11.51 -6.33 -14.60
C THR A 147 -11.80 -7.68 -15.21
N THR A 148 -12.47 -8.52 -14.45
CA THR A 148 -12.81 -9.87 -14.89
C THR A 148 -14.25 -9.86 -15.40
N GLN A 149 -14.44 -10.08 -16.71
CA GLN A 149 -15.79 -10.21 -17.26
C GLN A 149 -16.51 -11.35 -16.56
N GLY A 150 -17.74 -11.13 -16.17
CA GLY A 150 -18.58 -12.08 -15.42
C GLY A 150 -19.04 -13.30 -16.24
N ASP A 151 -18.24 -13.77 -17.21
CA ASP A 151 -18.52 -15.03 -17.89
C ASP A 151 -18.44 -16.22 -16.91
N ARG A 152 -19.04 -17.34 -17.26
CA ARG A 152 -19.14 -18.50 -16.38
C ARG A 152 -17.78 -18.98 -15.85
N ARG A 153 -16.75 -18.96 -16.69
CA ARG A 153 -15.40 -19.43 -16.33
C ARG A 153 -14.74 -18.49 -15.33
N ASN A 154 -14.90 -17.20 -15.52
CA ASN A 154 -14.35 -16.19 -14.62
C ASN A 154 -15.08 -16.17 -13.29
N ARG A 155 -16.39 -16.42 -13.26
CA ARG A 155 -17.14 -16.58 -12.00
C ARG A 155 -16.64 -17.77 -11.18
N GLU A 156 -16.34 -18.90 -11.82
CA GLU A 156 -15.76 -20.04 -11.13
C GLU A 156 -14.38 -19.71 -10.52
N LEU A 157 -13.58 -18.89 -11.20
CA LEU A 157 -12.30 -18.41 -10.67
C LEU A 157 -12.49 -17.46 -9.48
N ILE A 158 -13.38 -16.47 -9.61
CA ILE A 158 -13.70 -15.53 -8.53
C ILE A 158 -14.26 -16.29 -7.31
N ASN A 159 -15.18 -17.22 -7.53
CA ASN A 159 -15.73 -18.05 -6.44
C ASN A 159 -14.63 -18.82 -5.71
N LYS A 160 -13.70 -19.41 -6.47
CA LYS A 160 -12.55 -20.08 -5.87
C LYS A 160 -11.63 -19.12 -5.11
N GLN A 161 -11.42 -17.92 -5.63
CA GLN A 161 -10.65 -16.90 -4.93
C GLN A 161 -11.34 -16.48 -3.63
N LEU A 162 -12.66 -16.25 -3.67
CA LEU A 162 -13.45 -15.91 -2.49
C LEU A 162 -13.38 -16.99 -1.41
N GLN A 163 -13.47 -18.26 -1.80
CA GLN A 163 -13.37 -19.41 -0.88
C GLN A 163 -11.99 -19.56 -0.24
N ASN A 164 -10.95 -18.98 -0.84
CA ASN A 164 -9.59 -19.05 -0.33
C ASN A 164 -9.16 -17.75 0.40
N ILE A 165 -10.10 -16.86 0.71
CA ILE A 165 -9.80 -15.70 1.55
C ILE A 165 -9.86 -16.12 3.00
N ASP A 166 -8.72 -16.02 3.67
CA ASP A 166 -8.61 -16.21 5.11
C ASP A 166 -8.46 -14.86 5.82
N ALA A 167 -8.90 -14.81 7.08
CA ALA A 167 -8.58 -13.68 7.93
C ALA A 167 -7.07 -13.64 8.20
N THR A 168 -6.52 -12.44 8.28
CA THR A 168 -5.11 -12.24 8.63
C THR A 168 -5.01 -11.76 10.08
N GLU A 169 -3.83 -11.76 10.68
CA GLU A 169 -3.61 -11.07 11.96
C GLU A 169 -3.37 -9.55 11.78
N GLY A 170 -3.62 -9.04 10.56
CA GLY A 170 -3.44 -7.65 10.20
C GLY A 170 -4.65 -6.78 10.51
N ARG A 171 -4.40 -5.47 10.63
CA ARG A 171 -5.44 -4.47 10.79
C ARG A 171 -6.03 -4.08 9.43
N SER A 172 -7.34 -3.90 9.38
CA SER A 172 -8.03 -3.37 8.21
C SER A 172 -7.87 -1.85 8.09
N ASP A 173 -7.89 -1.36 6.84
CA ASP A 173 -8.00 0.06 6.51
C ASP A 173 -9.11 0.28 5.49
N LEU A 174 -10.33 0.33 5.98
CA LEU A 174 -11.53 0.45 5.14
C LEU A 174 -11.58 1.77 4.39
N LEU A 175 -11.07 2.87 4.97
CA LEU A 175 -11.00 4.15 4.26
C LEU A 175 -10.05 4.06 3.05
N ALA A 176 -8.87 3.48 3.22
CA ALA A 176 -7.93 3.27 2.11
C ALA A 176 -8.48 2.28 1.06
N ALA A 177 -9.20 1.24 1.51
CA ALA A 177 -9.86 0.29 0.61
C ALA A 177 -10.94 0.96 -0.24
N LEU A 178 -11.75 1.82 0.36
CA LEU A 178 -12.76 2.61 -0.35
C LEU A 178 -12.12 3.58 -1.36
N TYR A 179 -11.02 4.27 -0.99
CA TYR A 179 -10.25 5.07 -1.95
C TYR A 179 -9.78 4.24 -3.13
N THR A 180 -9.20 3.07 -2.86
CA THR A 180 -8.69 2.16 -3.89
C THR A 180 -9.80 1.67 -4.81
N ALA A 181 -10.98 1.35 -4.26
CA ALA A 181 -12.14 0.89 -5.03
C ALA A 181 -12.76 2.00 -5.91
N VAL A 182 -12.80 3.25 -5.40
CA VAL A 182 -13.41 4.38 -6.15
C VAL A 182 -12.47 4.91 -7.23
N GLN A 183 -11.16 4.96 -6.97
CA GLN A 183 -10.17 5.54 -7.90
C GLN A 183 -9.72 4.58 -9.01
N VAL A 184 -10.06 3.29 -8.93
CA VAL A 184 -9.65 2.34 -9.95
C VAL A 184 -10.19 2.71 -11.33
N GLU A 185 -9.37 2.55 -12.37
CA GLU A 185 -9.76 2.82 -13.75
C GLU A 185 -10.96 1.97 -14.17
N HIS A 186 -11.92 2.59 -14.83
CA HIS A 186 -13.11 1.93 -15.36
C HIS A 186 -12.99 1.74 -16.87
N GLN A 187 -13.61 0.69 -17.39
CA GLN A 187 -13.68 0.50 -18.82
C GLN A 187 -14.72 1.44 -19.46
N PRO A 188 -14.51 1.87 -20.72
CA PRO A 188 -15.46 2.78 -21.39
C PRO A 188 -16.88 2.25 -21.54
N THR A 189 -17.07 0.94 -21.33
CA THR A 189 -18.37 0.25 -21.42
C THR A 189 -19.10 0.18 -20.08
N GLN A 190 -18.44 0.55 -18.97
CA GLN A 190 -19.00 0.54 -17.62
C GLN A 190 -19.69 1.88 -17.33
N ASN A 191 -20.95 1.84 -16.91
CA ASN A 191 -21.75 3.04 -16.64
C ASN A 191 -22.03 3.25 -15.15
N ALA A 192 -21.91 2.20 -14.37
CA ALA A 192 -22.13 2.24 -12.93
C ALA A 192 -21.16 1.29 -12.21
N ARG A 193 -20.79 1.68 -11.01
CA ARG A 193 -19.97 0.91 -10.08
C ARG A 193 -20.75 0.70 -8.80
N ARG A 194 -20.82 -0.54 -8.33
CA ARG A 194 -21.34 -0.91 -7.02
C ARG A 194 -20.18 -1.43 -6.19
N VAL A 195 -19.89 -0.79 -5.08
CA VAL A 195 -18.89 -1.21 -4.11
C VAL A 195 -19.63 -1.84 -2.94
N VAL A 196 -19.40 -3.12 -2.69
CA VAL A 196 -20.04 -3.87 -1.60
C VAL A 196 -18.96 -4.14 -0.55
N VAL A 197 -19.06 -3.47 0.59
CA VAL A 197 -18.14 -3.63 1.72
C VAL A 197 -18.73 -4.66 2.67
N LEU A 198 -17.96 -5.70 2.95
CA LEU A 198 -18.31 -6.79 3.86
C LEU A 198 -17.39 -6.73 5.06
N THR A 199 -17.91 -6.41 6.24
CA THR A 199 -17.15 -6.16 7.46
C THR A 199 -17.96 -6.57 8.70
N ASP A 200 -17.31 -6.82 9.81
CA ASP A 200 -17.96 -7.00 11.12
C ASP A 200 -18.36 -5.67 11.77
N GLY A 201 -17.87 -4.54 11.24
CA GLY A 201 -18.21 -3.19 11.72
C GLY A 201 -17.39 -2.72 12.91
N GLN A 202 -16.20 -3.27 13.14
CA GLN A 202 -15.27 -2.83 14.17
C GLN A 202 -14.91 -1.34 13.99
N ALA A 203 -14.87 -0.58 15.08
CA ALA A 203 -14.71 0.87 15.00
C ALA A 203 -13.31 1.31 14.53
N THR A 204 -12.29 0.57 14.90
CA THR A 204 -10.88 0.86 14.61
C THR A 204 -10.57 0.88 13.12
N ASP A 205 -11.27 0.08 12.31
CA ASP A 205 -11.01 -0.09 10.87
C ASP A 205 -11.44 1.11 10.02
N TRP A 206 -12.37 1.90 10.55
CA TRP A 206 -13.00 3.00 9.81
C TRP A 206 -12.30 4.33 9.96
N ARG A 207 -11.25 4.45 10.78
CA ARG A 207 -10.57 5.73 11.04
C ARG A 207 -11.54 6.88 11.27
N THR A 208 -12.52 6.67 12.17
CA THR A 208 -13.61 7.65 12.39
C THR A 208 -13.13 9.02 12.88
N GLU A 209 -11.91 9.10 13.40
CA GLU A 209 -11.27 10.33 13.87
C GLU A 209 -10.62 11.13 12.73
N ASP A 210 -10.37 10.52 11.56
CA ASP A 210 -9.80 11.18 10.39
C ASP A 210 -10.89 11.90 9.57
N GLU A 211 -11.45 12.96 10.13
CA GLU A 211 -12.47 13.78 9.43
C GLU A 211 -11.96 14.33 8.10
N THR A 212 -10.67 14.67 8.02
CA THR A 212 -10.06 15.22 6.81
C THR A 212 -9.95 14.15 5.72
N GLY A 213 -9.61 12.93 6.08
CA GLY A 213 -9.59 11.77 5.18
C GLY A 213 -10.99 11.51 4.61
N TRP A 214 -12.02 11.48 5.45
CA TRP A 214 -13.40 11.27 5.01
C TRP A 214 -13.94 12.40 4.11
N GLN A 215 -13.62 13.67 4.40
CA GLN A 215 -14.00 14.80 3.54
C GLN A 215 -13.33 14.70 2.15
N ARG A 216 -12.05 14.34 2.11
CA ARG A 216 -11.35 14.09 0.84
C ARG A 216 -11.97 12.92 0.08
N PHE A 217 -12.29 11.83 0.78
CA PHE A 217 -12.97 10.68 0.18
C PHE A 217 -14.29 11.09 -0.48
N GLN A 218 -15.12 11.85 0.23
CA GLN A 218 -16.38 12.35 -0.32
C GLN A 218 -16.16 13.22 -1.56
N SER A 219 -15.11 14.04 -1.59
CA SER A 219 -14.77 14.83 -2.77
C SER A 219 -14.41 13.93 -3.95
N VAL A 220 -13.58 12.91 -3.73
CA VAL A 220 -13.19 11.92 -4.77
C VAL A 220 -14.41 11.16 -5.27
N LEU A 221 -15.29 10.72 -4.38
CA LEU A 221 -16.52 10.03 -4.75
C LEU A 221 -17.45 10.91 -5.61
N ASN A 222 -17.58 12.19 -5.26
CA ASN A 222 -18.38 13.15 -6.02
C ASN A 222 -17.75 13.52 -7.38
N GLU A 223 -16.40 13.41 -7.51
CA GLU A 223 -15.66 13.67 -8.75
C GLU A 223 -15.53 12.42 -9.64
N SER A 224 -15.97 11.26 -9.16
CA SER A 224 -15.90 10.01 -9.90
C SER A 224 -16.53 10.14 -11.30
N ALA A 225 -15.83 9.59 -12.31
CA ALA A 225 -16.27 9.64 -13.71
C ALA A 225 -17.49 8.76 -13.99
N ILE A 226 -17.76 7.77 -13.13
CA ILE A 226 -18.91 6.87 -13.22
C ILE A 226 -19.76 6.95 -11.96
N ARG A 227 -21.03 6.65 -12.09
CA ARG A 227 -21.93 6.56 -10.94
C ARG A 227 -21.47 5.44 -10.01
N THR A 228 -21.00 5.81 -8.82
CA THR A 228 -20.52 4.86 -7.81
C THR A 228 -21.51 4.82 -6.65
N GLU A 229 -21.98 3.64 -6.31
CA GLU A 229 -22.81 3.36 -5.14
C GLU A 229 -22.02 2.50 -4.18
N ILE A 230 -22.02 2.86 -2.89
CA ILE A 230 -21.31 2.11 -1.86
C ILE A 230 -22.36 1.56 -0.90
N GLU A 231 -22.33 0.24 -0.76
CA GLU A 231 -23.17 -0.51 0.14
C GLU A 231 -22.30 -1.18 1.18
N THR A 232 -22.57 -0.97 2.45
CA THR A 232 -21.87 -1.64 3.54
C THR A 232 -22.78 -2.65 4.19
N VAL A 233 -22.35 -3.89 4.17
CA VAL A 233 -23.02 -5.02 4.81
C VAL A 233 -22.25 -5.35 6.08
N ARG A 234 -22.89 -5.15 7.22
CA ARG A 234 -22.38 -5.61 8.50
C ARG A 234 -22.84 -7.05 8.71
N LEU A 235 -21.88 -7.93 8.91
CA LEU A 235 -22.14 -9.38 8.99
C LEU A 235 -22.64 -9.81 10.35
N ASP A 236 -22.45 -8.98 11.35
CA ASP A 236 -22.92 -9.24 12.71
C ASP A 236 -24.21 -8.46 13.00
N GLU A 237 -25.27 -9.18 13.25
CA GLU A 237 -26.61 -8.60 13.52
C GLU A 237 -26.81 -8.19 14.98
N THR A 238 -25.78 -8.31 15.85
CA THR A 238 -25.95 -7.90 17.26
C THR A 238 -26.25 -6.41 17.37
N THR A 239 -26.94 -6.06 18.44
CA THR A 239 -27.50 -4.72 18.64
C THR A 239 -26.40 -3.66 18.67
N ASP A 240 -26.60 -2.52 17.98
CA ASP A 240 -25.69 -1.37 18.01
C ASP A 240 -25.32 -0.99 19.45
N GLY A 241 -24.04 -1.09 19.80
CA GLY A 241 -23.50 -0.65 21.09
C GLY A 241 -23.33 -1.78 22.13
N GLU A 242 -23.51 -3.04 21.78
CA GLU A 242 -23.02 -4.14 22.61
C GLU A 242 -21.52 -4.31 22.38
N SER A 243 -20.72 -4.13 23.44
CA SER A 243 -19.32 -4.48 23.45
C SER A 243 -19.21 -6.02 23.43
N ILE A 244 -18.39 -6.54 22.52
CA ILE A 244 -18.04 -7.96 22.50
C ILE A 244 -16.83 -8.08 23.41
N GLY A 245 -17.03 -8.74 24.55
CA GLY A 245 -15.94 -8.91 25.51
C GLY A 245 -14.80 -9.71 24.92
N ASN A 246 -13.60 -9.18 25.05
CA ASN A 246 -12.36 -9.80 24.60
C ASN A 246 -11.24 -9.58 25.60
N VAL A 247 -10.31 -10.50 25.69
CA VAL A 247 -9.07 -10.35 26.47
C VAL A 247 -7.90 -10.81 25.63
N ALA A 248 -6.92 -9.96 25.45
CA ALA A 248 -5.79 -10.19 24.56
C ALA A 248 -4.45 -10.12 25.27
N VAL A 249 -3.44 -10.78 24.69
CA VAL A 249 -2.03 -10.50 24.97
C VAL A 249 -1.58 -9.45 23.95
N ASP A 250 -1.62 -8.18 24.35
CA ASP A 250 -1.35 -7.05 23.41
C ASP A 250 0.08 -7.05 22.91
N SER A 251 1.05 -7.34 23.77
CA SER A 251 2.46 -7.32 23.40
C SER A 251 3.31 -8.15 24.34
N VAL A 252 4.46 -8.56 23.82
CA VAL A 252 5.60 -9.08 24.60
C VAL A 252 6.77 -8.14 24.37
N THR A 253 7.37 -7.67 25.45
CA THR A 253 8.55 -6.79 25.45
C THR A 253 9.62 -7.32 26.40
N LEU A 254 10.80 -6.74 26.38
CA LEU A 254 11.87 -7.05 27.31
C LEU A 254 12.26 -5.80 28.11
N ASP A 255 12.74 -6.02 29.35
CA ASP A 255 13.28 -4.96 30.22
C ASP A 255 14.52 -4.27 29.63
N ARG A 256 15.15 -4.90 28.63
CA ARG A 256 16.32 -4.39 27.90
C ARG A 256 16.27 -4.77 26.43
N THR A 257 16.93 -4.01 25.60
CA THR A 257 16.93 -4.23 24.15
C THR A 257 18.03 -5.20 23.72
N VAL A 258 19.19 -5.17 24.37
CA VAL A 258 20.29 -6.08 24.11
C VAL A 258 20.34 -7.14 25.21
N VAL A 259 20.23 -8.40 24.82
CA VAL A 259 20.22 -9.54 25.72
C VAL A 259 21.54 -10.28 25.58
N GLY A 260 22.25 -10.41 26.70
CA GLY A 260 23.45 -11.21 26.77
C GLY A 260 23.17 -12.65 27.14
N SER A 261 24.00 -13.59 26.62
CA SER A 261 24.04 -14.95 27.16
C SER A 261 24.44 -14.91 28.63
N GLU A 262 23.96 -15.86 29.41
CA GLU A 262 24.15 -15.98 30.87
C GLU A 262 23.68 -14.78 31.72
N THR A 263 23.01 -13.78 31.05
CA THR A 263 22.48 -12.60 31.72
C THR A 263 20.98 -12.75 31.89
N PRO A 264 20.41 -12.56 33.10
CA PRO A 264 18.98 -12.61 33.31
C PRO A 264 18.27 -11.44 32.59
N VAL A 265 17.18 -11.73 31.89
CA VAL A 265 16.32 -10.77 31.22
C VAL A 265 14.88 -11.00 31.69
N THR A 266 14.12 -9.91 31.80
CA THR A 266 12.71 -9.96 32.15
C THR A 266 11.88 -9.77 30.89
N ALA A 267 11.14 -10.84 30.51
CA ALA A 267 10.09 -10.72 29.51
C ALA A 267 8.81 -10.22 30.17
N ILE A 268 8.17 -9.24 29.54
CA ILE A 268 6.97 -8.55 30.05
C ILE A 268 5.88 -8.75 29.01
N ALA A 269 4.81 -9.45 29.38
CA ALA A 269 3.59 -9.53 28.58
C ALA A 269 2.58 -8.51 29.10
N THR A 270 2.06 -7.68 28.22
CA THR A 270 0.96 -6.77 28.52
C THR A 270 -0.34 -7.45 28.08
N LEU A 271 -1.21 -7.72 29.05
CA LEU A 271 -2.55 -8.23 28.81
C LEU A 271 -3.55 -7.12 28.97
N ARG A 272 -4.57 -7.10 28.13
CA ARG A 272 -5.65 -6.13 28.22
C ARG A 272 -7.01 -6.80 28.19
N ASN A 273 -7.85 -6.43 29.13
CA ASN A 273 -9.25 -6.80 29.14
C ASN A 273 -10.05 -5.68 28.42
N TYR A 274 -10.54 -5.97 27.25
CA TYR A 274 -11.38 -5.08 26.45
C TYR A 274 -12.87 -5.20 26.82
N ASP A 275 -13.23 -6.18 27.67
CA ASP A 275 -14.59 -6.32 28.17
C ASP A 275 -14.84 -5.33 29.31
N ALA A 276 -16.09 -4.88 29.47
CA ALA A 276 -16.56 -4.16 30.64
C ALA A 276 -16.63 -5.02 31.94
N VAL A 277 -16.58 -6.35 31.77
CA VAL A 277 -16.67 -7.33 32.87
C VAL A 277 -15.27 -7.78 33.28
N THR A 278 -15.05 -7.95 34.58
CA THR A 278 -13.78 -8.45 35.11
C THR A 278 -13.49 -9.86 34.58
N MET A 279 -12.31 -10.06 34.00
CA MET A 279 -11.81 -11.38 33.65
C MET A 279 -11.40 -12.13 34.90
N ASP A 280 -11.82 -13.40 35.04
CA ASP A 280 -11.35 -14.30 36.09
C ASP A 280 -9.86 -14.63 35.94
N ALA A 281 -9.24 -15.14 37.02
CA ALA A 281 -7.86 -15.60 36.95
C ALA A 281 -7.66 -16.64 35.82
N ALA A 282 -6.59 -16.50 35.08
CA ALA A 282 -6.27 -17.36 33.94
C ALA A 282 -4.81 -17.81 33.97
N GLU A 283 -4.46 -18.81 33.21
CA GLU A 283 -3.09 -19.30 33.06
C GLU A 283 -2.42 -18.68 31.85
N LEU A 284 -1.14 -18.33 32.02
CA LEU A 284 -0.25 -17.88 30.94
C LEU A 284 0.84 -18.91 30.75
N THR A 285 1.10 -19.22 29.49
CA THR A 285 2.20 -20.10 29.09
C THR A 285 3.25 -19.34 28.31
N TRP A 286 4.47 -19.29 28.84
CA TRP A 286 5.65 -18.75 28.17
C TRP A 286 6.40 -19.83 27.42
N SER A 287 6.81 -19.54 26.20
CA SER A 287 7.53 -20.47 25.33
C SER A 287 8.74 -19.79 24.70
N ILE A 288 9.78 -20.57 24.43
CA ILE A 288 10.90 -20.17 23.58
C ILE A 288 10.96 -21.16 22.41
N ASN A 289 11.00 -20.64 21.19
CA ASN A 289 10.97 -21.43 19.96
C ASN A 289 9.87 -22.50 19.98
N ASP A 290 8.66 -22.10 20.41
CA ASP A 290 7.46 -22.91 20.56
C ASP A 290 7.54 -24.01 21.66
N LEU A 291 8.65 -24.06 22.39
CA LEU A 291 8.79 -24.99 23.51
C LEU A 291 8.30 -24.31 24.80
N PRO A 292 7.22 -24.80 25.45
CA PRO A 292 6.72 -24.21 26.68
C PRO A 292 7.71 -24.43 27.83
N LEU A 293 8.09 -23.34 28.53
CA LEU A 293 9.10 -23.36 29.57
C LEU A 293 8.56 -22.92 30.94
N HIS A 294 7.57 -22.02 30.96
CA HIS A 294 7.06 -21.49 32.21
C HIS A 294 5.57 -21.26 32.12
N GLN A 295 4.87 -21.59 33.21
CA GLN A 295 3.45 -21.32 33.37
C GLN A 295 3.25 -20.49 34.64
N GLN A 296 2.36 -19.53 34.57
CA GLN A 296 1.98 -18.70 35.71
C GLN A 296 0.51 -18.33 35.66
N THR A 297 -0.11 -18.18 36.83
CA THR A 297 -1.47 -17.70 36.94
C THR A 297 -1.48 -16.20 37.06
N ILE A 298 -2.26 -15.51 36.22
CA ILE A 298 -2.50 -14.09 36.34
C ILE A 298 -3.74 -13.83 37.22
N ALA A 299 -3.68 -12.79 38.05
CA ALA A 299 -4.81 -12.34 38.84
C ALA A 299 -5.95 -11.83 37.93
N PRO A 300 -7.20 -11.79 38.45
CA PRO A 300 -8.32 -11.21 37.71
C PRO A 300 -8.00 -9.81 37.22
N ILE A 301 -8.36 -9.49 35.95
CA ILE A 301 -8.19 -8.17 35.32
C ILE A 301 -9.55 -7.49 35.26
N GLU A 302 -9.65 -6.32 35.89
CA GLU A 302 -10.89 -5.53 35.86
C GLU A 302 -11.23 -5.12 34.41
N GLY A 303 -12.51 -4.84 34.16
CA GLY A 303 -12.97 -4.41 32.85
C GLY A 303 -12.24 -3.16 32.35
N GLU A 304 -11.90 -3.10 31.07
CA GLU A 304 -11.18 -2.02 30.40
C GLU A 304 -9.77 -1.71 30.96
N GLN A 305 -9.21 -2.62 31.79
CA GLN A 305 -7.90 -2.46 32.41
C GLN A 305 -6.85 -3.38 31.77
N SER A 306 -5.58 -3.00 32.00
CA SER A 306 -4.43 -3.79 31.57
C SER A 306 -3.69 -4.35 32.79
N ALA A 307 -3.03 -5.48 32.60
CA ALA A 307 -2.15 -6.09 33.59
C ALA A 307 -0.86 -6.55 32.93
N GLU A 308 0.22 -6.55 33.70
CA GLU A 308 1.52 -7.04 33.23
C GLU A 308 1.86 -8.37 33.89
N ALA A 309 2.40 -9.27 33.08
CA ALA A 309 2.96 -10.52 33.54
C ALA A 309 4.45 -10.58 33.21
N ASN A 310 5.25 -10.80 34.24
CA ASN A 310 6.70 -10.78 34.13
C ASN A 310 7.27 -12.19 34.26
N TRP A 311 8.24 -12.53 33.41
CA TRP A 311 8.97 -13.78 33.44
C TRP A 311 10.47 -13.53 33.30
N ASN A 312 11.24 -13.94 34.33
CA ASN A 312 12.69 -13.87 34.31
C ASN A 312 13.27 -15.12 33.66
N HIS A 313 14.09 -14.92 32.64
CA HIS A 313 14.76 -15.99 31.93
C HIS A 313 16.25 -15.66 31.70
N THR A 314 17.07 -16.70 31.59
CA THR A 314 18.47 -16.58 31.25
C THR A 314 18.78 -17.51 30.08
N PHE A 315 19.25 -16.93 28.98
CA PHE A 315 19.68 -17.72 27.82
C PHE A 315 21.11 -18.24 28.04
N GLU A 316 21.29 -19.54 27.85
CA GLU A 316 22.60 -20.18 28.05
C GLU A 316 23.55 -19.99 26.85
N GLN A 317 23.01 -19.77 25.66
CA GLN A 317 23.78 -19.66 24.40
C GLN A 317 23.36 -18.44 23.60
N PRO A 318 24.32 -17.83 22.86
CA PRO A 318 23.94 -16.80 21.88
C PRO A 318 23.14 -17.41 20.73
N GLY A 319 22.26 -16.61 20.13
CA GLY A 319 21.40 -17.04 19.03
C GLY A 319 20.17 -16.15 18.86
N ILE A 320 19.32 -16.52 17.94
CA ILE A 320 18.07 -15.81 17.69
C ILE A 320 16.92 -16.67 18.21
N TYR A 321 16.14 -16.12 19.13
CA TYR A 321 15.07 -16.83 19.83
C TYR A 321 13.74 -16.16 19.65
N ARG A 322 12.67 -16.93 19.51
CA ARG A 322 11.30 -16.42 19.57
C ARG A 322 10.74 -16.67 20.98
N ILE A 323 10.47 -15.58 21.69
CA ILE A 323 9.74 -15.60 22.97
C ILE A 323 8.25 -15.41 22.64
N SER A 324 7.40 -16.27 23.19
CA SER A 324 5.96 -16.16 23.04
C SER A 324 5.28 -16.26 24.40
N CYS A 325 4.23 -15.47 24.57
CA CYS A 325 3.33 -15.55 25.72
C CYS A 325 1.93 -15.89 25.21
N ARG A 326 1.31 -16.94 25.78
CA ARG A 326 -0.03 -17.38 25.44
C ARG A 326 -0.92 -17.30 26.66
N LEU A 327 -2.08 -16.68 26.48
CA LEU A 327 -3.18 -16.75 27.44
C LEU A 327 -3.98 -18.03 27.16
N ASP A 328 -4.00 -18.96 28.14
CA ASP A 328 -4.72 -20.23 28.00
C ASP A 328 -6.21 -20.00 28.32
N ARG A 329 -6.91 -19.45 27.35
CA ARG A 329 -8.35 -19.18 27.40
C ARG A 329 -9.02 -19.63 26.10
N ASP A 330 -10.23 -20.16 26.20
CA ASP A 330 -11.07 -20.43 25.03
C ASP A 330 -12.07 -19.27 24.89
N ASP A 331 -11.84 -18.44 23.90
CA ASP A 331 -12.68 -17.31 23.53
C ASP A 331 -12.97 -17.29 22.01
N ASP A 332 -13.72 -16.29 21.59
CA ASP A 332 -14.16 -16.20 20.20
C ASP A 332 -13.05 -15.72 19.26
N LEU A 333 -11.96 -15.12 19.78
CA LEU A 333 -10.84 -14.60 19.00
C LEU A 333 -9.48 -15.18 19.43
N PRO A 334 -9.20 -16.46 19.19
CA PRO A 334 -7.98 -17.11 19.66
C PRO A 334 -6.68 -16.53 19.09
N ALA A 335 -6.74 -15.77 18.00
CA ALA A 335 -5.58 -15.19 17.33
C ALA A 335 -4.84 -14.17 18.19
N ASP A 336 -5.52 -13.47 19.10
CA ASP A 336 -4.91 -12.47 19.98
C ASP A 336 -4.55 -12.97 21.38
N ASN A 337 -4.83 -14.21 21.65
CA ASN A 337 -4.39 -14.89 22.88
C ASN A 337 -2.87 -15.17 22.89
N VAL A 338 -2.12 -14.85 21.82
CA VAL A 338 -0.68 -15.08 21.71
C VAL A 338 0.01 -13.81 21.21
N ALA A 339 1.07 -13.39 21.88
CA ALA A 339 2.00 -12.41 21.34
C ALA A 339 3.43 -12.98 21.36
N SER A 340 4.23 -12.59 20.36
CA SER A 340 5.59 -13.10 20.18
C SER A 340 6.58 -11.97 19.87
N LEU A 341 7.82 -12.18 20.31
CA LEU A 341 8.93 -11.29 20.07
C LEU A 341 10.16 -12.12 19.68
N ILE A 342 10.87 -11.72 18.65
CA ILE A 342 12.19 -12.26 18.34
C ILE A 342 13.25 -11.46 19.08
N VAL A 343 14.15 -12.17 19.75
CA VAL A 343 15.28 -11.59 20.47
C VAL A 343 16.60 -12.16 19.93
N GLU A 344 17.57 -11.29 19.67
CA GLU A 344 18.95 -11.69 19.41
C GLU A 344 19.68 -11.71 20.76
N VAL A 345 20.16 -12.90 21.14
CA VAL A 345 21.01 -13.10 22.32
C VAL A 345 22.44 -13.08 21.85
N VAL A 346 23.22 -12.15 22.36
CA VAL A 346 24.64 -11.99 22.02
C VAL A 346 25.52 -12.52 23.14
N ASP A 347 26.63 -13.15 22.80
CA ASP A 347 27.63 -13.53 23.81
C ASP A 347 28.30 -12.25 24.33
N ARG A 348 28.67 -11.38 23.43
CA ARG A 348 29.31 -10.10 23.71
C ARG A 348 28.86 -9.02 22.77
N LEU A 349 28.76 -7.78 23.28
CA LEU A 349 28.48 -6.59 22.48
C LEU A 349 29.79 -5.82 22.28
N PRO A 350 30.45 -5.93 21.12
CA PRO A 350 31.68 -5.21 20.85
C PRO A 350 31.40 -3.72 20.63
N VAL A 351 32.11 -2.89 21.42
CA VAL A 351 32.01 -1.43 21.38
C VAL A 351 33.36 -0.83 21.13
N VAL A 352 33.55 -0.13 20.03
CA VAL A 352 34.78 0.62 19.76
C VAL A 352 34.74 1.96 20.49
N VAL A 353 35.74 2.28 21.28
CA VAL A 353 35.90 3.57 21.94
C VAL A 353 37.16 4.26 21.45
N VAL A 354 36.98 5.40 20.78
CA VAL A 354 38.08 6.13 20.16
C VAL A 354 38.84 6.95 21.24
N GLN A 355 40.09 6.59 21.49
CA GLN A 355 40.94 7.26 22.47
C GLN A 355 41.75 8.35 21.76
N GLY A 356 41.48 9.62 22.13
CA GLY A 356 42.20 10.74 21.57
C GLY A 356 43.63 10.90 22.06
N ALA A 357 43.86 11.52 23.22
CA ALA A 357 45.21 11.75 23.78
C ALA A 357 45.44 10.84 24.98
N THR A 358 46.63 10.25 25.04
CA THR A 358 47.04 9.32 26.09
C THR A 358 47.98 9.96 27.15
N ASP A 359 48.33 11.24 26.98
CA ASP A 359 49.33 11.94 27.80
C ASP A 359 48.79 12.41 29.19
N TYR A 360 47.55 12.03 29.51
CA TYR A 360 46.89 12.41 30.76
C TYR A 360 46.86 11.26 31.77
N ALA A 361 46.73 11.61 33.05
CA ALA A 361 46.41 10.62 34.09
C ALA A 361 45.10 9.89 33.70
N GLU A 362 44.97 8.64 34.02
CA GLU A 362 43.90 7.73 33.58
C GLU A 362 42.49 8.30 33.76
N MET A 363 42.16 8.83 34.94
CA MET A 363 40.86 9.49 35.18
C MET A 363 40.65 10.78 34.36
N GLN A 364 41.66 11.29 33.70
CA GLN A 364 41.57 12.46 32.80
C GLN A 364 41.47 12.08 31.34
N GLN A 365 41.55 10.78 31.02
CA GLN A 365 41.37 10.30 29.67
C GLN A 365 39.90 10.38 29.30
N ASP A 366 39.62 10.68 28.04
CA ASP A 366 38.25 10.84 27.52
C ASP A 366 37.46 9.52 27.59
N THR A 367 38.12 8.37 27.55
CA THR A 367 37.56 7.02 27.54
C THR A 367 37.29 6.41 28.91
N TYR A 368 37.86 6.93 29.98
CA TYR A 368 37.84 6.33 31.32
C TYR A 368 36.41 6.13 31.86
N PHE A 369 35.60 7.18 31.89
CA PHE A 369 34.24 7.09 32.43
C PHE A 369 33.30 6.23 31.58
N VAL A 370 33.51 6.21 30.27
CA VAL A 370 32.75 5.32 29.37
C VAL A 370 33.08 3.87 29.68
N GLN A 371 34.38 3.51 29.79
CA GLN A 371 34.78 2.15 30.15
C GLN A 371 34.26 1.76 31.55
N ALA A 372 34.39 2.63 32.51
CA ALA A 372 33.90 2.38 33.88
C ALA A 372 32.40 2.15 33.92
N ALA A 373 31.59 2.92 33.12
CA ALA A 373 30.17 2.74 33.01
C ALA A 373 29.80 1.39 32.34
N LEU A 374 30.66 0.88 31.46
CA LEU A 374 30.54 -0.44 30.84
C LEU A 374 31.05 -1.58 31.73
N GLY A 375 31.52 -1.27 32.93
CA GLY A 375 32.04 -2.26 33.86
C GLY A 375 33.49 -2.69 33.57
N TRP A 376 34.30 -1.81 32.96
CA TRP A 376 35.69 -2.07 32.63
C TRP A 376 36.61 -1.06 33.31
N ILE A 377 37.63 -1.53 34.04
CA ILE A 377 38.64 -0.69 34.67
C ILE A 377 40.00 -1.30 34.34
N ASP A 378 40.97 -0.48 33.96
CA ASP A 378 42.33 -0.87 33.61
C ASP A 378 42.39 -1.99 32.51
N GLY A 379 41.44 -1.96 31.57
CA GLY A 379 41.34 -2.96 30.48
C GLY A 379 40.86 -4.32 30.96
N GLN A 380 40.33 -4.44 32.17
CA GLN A 380 39.75 -5.66 32.73
C GLN A 380 38.27 -5.49 33.05
N PRO A 381 37.44 -6.47 32.81
CA PRO A 381 36.03 -6.42 33.19
C PRO A 381 35.92 -6.51 34.73
N LEU A 382 35.01 -5.72 35.31
CA LEU A 382 34.67 -5.84 36.74
C LEU A 382 33.84 -7.10 37.01
N ASP A 383 33.11 -7.55 36.01
CA ASP A 383 32.27 -8.72 36.03
C ASP A 383 32.48 -9.49 34.70
N GLU A 384 32.85 -10.80 34.82
CA GLU A 384 33.04 -11.68 33.63
C GLU A 384 31.77 -11.88 32.82
N THR A 385 30.60 -11.62 33.40
CA THR A 385 29.29 -11.68 32.75
C THR A 385 28.91 -10.39 32.02
N SER A 386 29.81 -9.36 32.01
CA SER A 386 29.54 -8.12 31.30
C SER A 386 29.37 -8.36 29.78
N VAL A 387 28.22 -8.01 29.28
CA VAL A 387 27.91 -8.11 27.85
C VAL A 387 28.78 -7.17 27.00
N TYR A 388 29.09 -5.98 27.54
CA TYR A 388 29.83 -4.96 26.79
C TYR A 388 31.32 -5.23 26.74
N VAL A 389 31.92 -5.21 25.56
CA VAL A 389 33.37 -5.37 25.35
C VAL A 389 33.93 -4.13 24.66
N PRO A 390 34.42 -3.15 25.45
CA PRO A 390 35.03 -1.96 24.87
C PRO A 390 36.42 -2.25 24.33
N THR A 391 36.64 -1.89 23.06
CA THR A 391 37.94 -1.94 22.39
C THR A 391 38.43 -0.51 22.17
N LEU A 392 39.58 -0.17 22.75
CA LEU A 392 40.20 1.14 22.61
C LEU A 392 41.00 1.21 21.32
N ILE A 393 40.74 2.21 20.49
CA ILE A 393 41.50 2.50 19.28
C ILE A 393 41.83 3.99 19.18
N THR A 394 42.87 4.32 18.44
CA THR A 394 43.21 5.70 18.09
C THR A 394 42.37 6.20 16.91
N PRO A 395 42.22 7.53 16.69
CA PRO A 395 41.54 8.08 15.51
C PRO A 395 42.09 7.58 14.16
N ASN A 396 43.37 7.30 14.08
CA ASN A 396 44.00 6.80 12.86
C ASN A 396 43.66 5.33 12.60
N GLU A 397 43.48 4.52 13.65
CA GLU A 397 43.13 3.11 13.54
C GLU A 397 41.66 2.92 13.03
N LEU A 398 40.79 3.93 13.15
CA LEU A 398 39.46 3.90 12.53
C LEU A 398 39.52 3.65 11.02
N SER A 399 40.59 4.05 10.34
CA SER A 399 40.78 3.81 8.90
C SER A 399 41.12 2.34 8.57
N THR A 400 41.51 1.54 9.57
CA THR A 400 41.99 0.16 9.34
C THR A 400 41.23 -0.90 10.11
N VAL A 401 40.56 -0.53 11.23
CA VAL A 401 39.81 -1.48 12.05
C VAL A 401 38.63 -2.06 11.28
N ASP A 402 38.33 -3.32 11.47
CA ASP A 402 37.12 -3.95 10.94
C ASP A 402 35.90 -3.51 11.77
N LEU A 403 35.00 -2.72 11.13
CA LEU A 403 33.79 -2.24 11.75
C LEU A 403 32.59 -3.19 11.53
N SER A 404 32.71 -4.19 10.66
CA SER A 404 31.60 -5.12 10.35
C SER A 404 31.17 -5.95 11.56
N GLU A 405 32.13 -6.30 12.42
CA GLU A 405 31.90 -7.05 13.67
C GLU A 405 31.48 -6.14 14.84
N GLN A 406 31.60 -4.83 14.67
CA GLN A 406 31.32 -3.87 15.76
C GLN A 406 29.84 -3.51 15.77
N ARG A 407 29.31 -3.20 16.97
CA ARG A 407 27.91 -2.74 17.12
C ARG A 407 27.82 -1.25 17.30
N VAL A 408 28.72 -0.67 18.09
CA VAL A 408 28.69 0.76 18.42
C VAL A 408 30.13 1.32 18.37
N VAL A 409 30.28 2.51 17.82
CA VAL A 409 31.47 3.32 17.88
C VAL A 409 31.21 4.55 18.72
N ILE A 410 32.08 4.80 19.74
CA ILE A 410 32.00 5.95 20.64
C ILE A 410 33.22 6.83 20.45
N ILE A 411 33.00 8.11 20.22
CA ILE A 411 34.04 9.14 20.13
C ILE A 411 33.83 10.15 21.27
N PRO A 412 34.42 9.97 22.46
CA PRO A 412 34.07 10.69 23.66
C PRO A 412 34.44 12.19 23.68
N ASN A 413 35.38 12.61 22.86
CA ASN A 413 35.81 14.00 22.68
C ASN A 413 36.35 14.14 21.27
N LEU A 414 35.46 14.46 20.35
CA LEU A 414 35.76 14.46 18.93
C LEU A 414 36.98 15.29 18.59
N THR A 415 37.90 14.68 17.88
CA THR A 415 39.03 15.31 17.19
C THR A 415 38.81 15.32 15.70
N GLU A 416 39.75 15.86 14.94
CA GLU A 416 39.76 15.66 13.50
C GLU A 416 40.02 14.18 13.19
N LEU A 417 39.20 13.63 12.28
CA LEU A 417 39.34 12.26 11.81
C LEU A 417 39.92 12.24 10.40
N PRO A 418 40.66 11.23 10.03
CA PRO A 418 41.06 11.02 8.63
C PRO A 418 39.83 10.98 7.72
N PRO A 419 39.89 11.50 6.47
CA PRO A 419 38.76 11.48 5.55
C PRO A 419 38.23 10.06 5.30
N ASP A 420 39.12 9.07 5.18
CA ASP A 420 38.74 7.67 4.99
C ASP A 420 37.96 7.12 6.22
N ALA A 421 38.28 7.56 7.43
CA ALA A 421 37.58 7.16 8.65
C ALA A 421 36.15 7.72 8.67
N VAL A 422 35.94 8.96 8.19
CA VAL A 422 34.60 9.54 8.10
C VAL A 422 33.72 8.77 7.11
N SER A 423 34.26 8.39 5.94
CA SER A 423 33.54 7.60 4.96
C SER A 423 33.15 6.23 5.54
N ARG A 424 34.11 5.53 6.16
CA ARG A 424 33.85 4.22 6.78
C ARG A 424 32.84 4.27 7.94
N LEU A 425 32.84 5.35 8.72
CA LEU A 425 31.80 5.57 9.73
C LEU A 425 30.43 5.81 9.10
N SER A 426 30.37 6.53 7.98
CA SER A 426 29.11 6.71 7.24
C SER A 426 28.57 5.39 6.69
N ASP A 427 29.44 4.56 6.11
CA ASP A 427 29.09 3.22 5.62
C ASP A 427 28.64 2.32 6.78
N PHE A 428 29.40 2.30 7.88
CA PHE A 428 29.09 1.54 9.09
C PHE A 428 27.70 1.90 9.67
N VAL A 429 27.41 3.22 9.77
CA VAL A 429 26.09 3.66 10.25
C VAL A 429 25.00 3.32 9.25
N SER A 430 25.23 3.54 7.95
CA SER A 430 24.25 3.20 6.91
C SER A 430 23.87 1.72 6.94
N ASP A 431 24.80 0.85 7.32
CA ASP A 431 24.63 -0.60 7.46
C ASP A 431 24.04 -1.04 8.82
N GLY A 432 23.58 -0.09 9.62
CA GLY A 432 22.90 -0.37 10.89
C GLY A 432 23.79 -0.32 12.13
N GLY A 433 25.01 0.19 12.02
CA GLY A 433 25.89 0.46 13.16
C GLY A 433 25.45 1.71 13.93
N GLY A 434 25.82 1.77 15.22
CA GLY A 434 25.56 2.91 16.08
C GLY A 434 26.79 3.79 16.25
N LEU A 435 26.61 5.10 16.20
CA LEU A 435 27.68 6.07 16.42
C LEU A 435 27.32 7.07 17.51
N TRP A 436 28.16 7.22 18.51
CA TRP A 436 28.02 8.25 19.55
C TRP A 436 29.22 9.20 19.54
N ILE A 437 28.96 10.46 19.29
CA ILE A 437 29.95 11.52 19.26
C ILE A 437 29.74 12.45 20.46
N GLY A 438 30.72 12.50 21.35
CA GLY A 438 30.83 13.53 22.38
C GLY A 438 31.68 14.70 21.88
N LEU A 439 31.17 15.91 21.97
CA LEU A 439 31.91 17.13 21.64
C LEU A 439 32.71 17.62 22.85
N GLY A 440 33.80 18.28 22.60
CA GLY A 440 34.60 18.76 23.71
C GLY A 440 35.71 19.75 23.30
N PRO A 441 36.64 20.04 24.18
CA PRO A 441 37.68 21.07 23.93
C PRO A 441 38.55 20.86 22.70
N ARG A 442 38.61 19.62 22.18
CA ARG A 442 39.42 19.28 21.00
C ARG A 442 38.61 19.30 19.70
N THR A 443 37.31 19.54 19.78
CA THR A 443 36.44 19.56 18.62
C THR A 443 36.76 20.78 17.73
N ASN A 444 37.08 20.50 16.49
CA ASN A 444 37.20 21.52 15.43
C ASN A 444 35.84 21.76 14.80
N VAL A 445 35.29 22.96 14.95
CA VAL A 445 33.98 23.34 14.46
C VAL A 445 33.94 23.32 12.93
N ASP A 446 35.00 23.73 12.27
CA ASP A 446 35.08 23.75 10.82
C ASP A 446 35.10 22.32 10.26
N PHE A 447 35.89 21.42 10.86
CA PHE A 447 35.88 19.99 10.50
C PHE A 447 34.49 19.40 10.70
N PHE A 448 33.89 19.62 11.87
CA PHE A 448 32.57 19.10 12.17
C PHE A 448 31.54 19.56 11.15
N ASN A 449 31.49 20.87 10.86
CA ASN A 449 30.51 21.44 9.96
C ASN A 449 30.68 21.03 8.50
N HIS A 450 31.94 20.80 8.03
CA HIS A 450 32.18 20.45 6.63
C HIS A 450 32.19 18.94 6.39
N GLN A 451 32.59 18.11 7.36
CA GLN A 451 32.77 16.69 7.18
C GLN A 451 31.66 15.86 7.81
N LEU A 452 31.18 16.25 8.99
CA LEU A 452 30.18 15.46 9.73
C LEU A 452 28.75 15.97 9.52
N PHE A 453 28.55 17.28 9.45
CA PHE A 453 27.23 17.82 9.11
C PHE A 453 27.00 17.85 7.58
N ALA A 454 28.02 18.24 6.81
CA ALA A 454 28.06 18.20 5.35
C ALA A 454 26.76 18.71 4.68
N ASP A 455 26.29 19.90 5.07
CA ASP A 455 25.04 20.51 4.59
C ASP A 455 23.79 19.60 4.80
N ALA A 456 23.70 18.96 5.93
CA ALA A 456 22.64 18.03 6.36
C ALA A 456 22.61 16.67 5.62
N SER A 457 23.67 16.33 4.87
CA SER A 457 23.81 15.02 4.24
C SER A 457 24.75 14.06 5.01
N GLY A 458 25.39 14.56 6.09
CA GLY A 458 26.40 13.83 6.84
C GLY A 458 25.86 13.09 8.07
N LEU A 459 26.77 12.61 8.89
CA LEU A 459 26.49 11.88 10.14
C LEU A 459 25.78 12.73 11.20
N ALA A 460 26.11 14.03 11.29
CA ALA A 460 25.55 14.92 12.28
C ALA A 460 24.26 15.61 11.79
N PRO A 461 23.19 15.66 12.62
CA PRO A 461 21.91 16.25 12.21
C PRO A 461 21.90 17.76 12.18
N ARG A 462 22.82 18.40 12.94
CA ARG A 462 22.84 19.85 13.13
C ARG A 462 24.24 20.42 13.03
N ARG A 463 24.34 21.62 12.52
CA ARG A 463 25.56 22.42 12.49
C ARG A 463 25.93 22.89 13.89
N LEU A 464 27.22 22.96 14.21
CA LEU A 464 27.72 23.63 15.40
C LEU A 464 27.85 25.15 15.18
N ASP A 465 27.46 25.91 16.19
CA ASP A 465 27.63 27.37 16.20
C ASP A 465 28.86 27.75 17.03
N ARG A 466 28.74 27.73 18.36
CA ARG A 466 29.80 28.21 19.26
C ARG A 466 29.76 27.47 20.60
N ILE A 467 30.85 27.67 21.38
CA ILE A 467 30.89 27.23 22.77
C ILE A 467 30.16 28.28 23.64
N MET A 468 29.29 27.79 24.53
CA MET A 468 28.59 28.59 25.54
C MET A 468 29.18 28.31 26.92
N ASP A 469 29.49 29.33 27.65
CA ASP A 469 29.83 29.25 29.09
C ASP A 469 28.52 29.37 29.87
N ALA A 470 28.23 28.38 30.70
CA ALA A 470 27.02 28.30 31.53
C ALA A 470 27.32 28.80 32.97
N SER A 471 28.52 29.24 33.24
CA SER A 471 28.86 29.84 34.55
C SER A 471 28.19 31.20 34.72
N PRO A 472 27.60 31.50 35.91
CA PRO A 472 27.19 32.86 36.21
C PRO A 472 28.42 33.77 36.12
N ALA A 473 28.27 34.88 35.43
CA ALA A 473 29.29 35.92 35.32
C ALA A 473 29.58 36.47 36.75
N GLY A 474 30.52 35.86 37.53
CA GLY A 474 30.74 36.26 38.85
C GLY A 474 31.96 35.71 39.61
N MET A 475 32.76 34.83 39.00
CA MET A 475 33.99 34.35 39.65
C MET A 475 35.16 34.27 38.68
N ASN A 476 35.74 35.37 38.32
CA ASN A 476 37.15 35.59 37.95
C ASN A 476 37.24 36.83 37.03
N SER A 477 37.12 38.01 37.60
CA SER A 477 37.82 39.17 37.05
C SER A 477 38.67 39.77 38.16
N GLU A 478 39.97 39.50 38.10
CA GLU A 478 40.92 40.41 38.70
C GLU A 478 40.77 41.77 38.04
N ALA A 479 40.40 42.73 38.81
CA ALA A 479 40.69 44.15 38.70
C ALA A 479 40.48 44.84 37.36
N SER A 480 39.39 45.54 37.25
CA SER A 480 39.41 46.91 36.69
C SER A 480 38.31 47.75 37.36
N ASP A 481 38.76 48.74 38.13
CA ASP A 481 37.97 49.83 38.68
C ASP A 481 37.26 50.56 37.57
N THR A 482 35.95 50.58 37.60
CA THR A 482 35.09 51.79 37.39
C THR A 482 33.61 51.42 37.56
N LEU A 483 32.99 52.16 38.42
CA LEU A 483 31.58 52.15 38.79
C LEU A 483 30.60 52.28 37.59
N ASP A 484 29.63 51.36 37.51
CA ASP A 484 28.22 51.74 37.36
C ASP A 484 27.37 50.52 37.69
N ILE A 485 26.69 50.57 38.81
CA ILE A 485 25.81 49.54 39.33
C ILE A 485 24.43 49.77 38.71
N GLU A 486 24.13 49.08 37.64
CA GLU A 486 22.76 48.71 37.34
C GLU A 486 22.53 47.29 37.84
N GLU A 487 21.68 47.18 38.84
CA GLU A 487 21.20 45.95 39.45
C GLU A 487 20.49 45.10 38.37
N VAL A 488 21.26 44.28 37.63
CA VAL A 488 20.71 43.20 36.84
C VAL A 488 20.38 42.08 37.80
N THR A 489 19.12 41.93 38.14
CA THR A 489 18.59 40.74 38.78
C THR A 489 18.73 39.55 37.81
N SER A 490 19.90 38.92 37.77
CA SER A 490 20.12 37.65 37.13
C SER A 490 19.56 36.57 38.05
N ASN A 491 18.46 35.94 37.64
CA ASN A 491 18.05 34.64 38.13
C ASN A 491 19.05 33.63 37.55
N ASP A 492 20.26 33.53 38.09
CA ASP A 492 21.28 32.61 37.68
C ASP A 492 21.03 31.24 38.36
N GLU A 493 19.99 30.52 37.89
CA GLU A 493 19.90 29.08 38.16
C GLU A 493 21.00 28.37 37.40
N PRO A 494 21.68 27.39 38.00
CA PRO A 494 22.72 26.61 37.33
C PRO A 494 22.08 25.89 36.13
N VAL A 495 22.79 25.85 34.99
CA VAL A 495 22.35 25.12 33.82
C VAL A 495 22.41 23.63 34.13
N ARG A 496 21.26 22.95 33.98
CA ARG A 496 21.04 21.54 34.34
C ARG A 496 20.42 20.80 33.18
N ILE A 497 20.45 19.48 33.21
CA ILE A 497 19.83 18.62 32.20
C ILE A 497 18.34 18.49 32.52
N ASP A 498 17.51 18.66 31.50
CA ASP A 498 16.07 18.43 31.52
C ASP A 498 15.73 17.20 30.68
N PRO A 499 15.40 16.03 31.29
CA PRO A 499 15.00 14.82 30.57
C PRO A 499 13.55 14.92 30.12
N PHE A 500 13.28 15.68 29.07
CA PHE A 500 11.92 16.04 28.66
C PHE A 500 11.20 14.98 27.81
N ARG A 501 11.88 13.91 27.33
CA ARG A 501 11.31 12.85 26.49
C ARG A 501 11.26 11.50 27.21
N SER A 502 10.17 11.26 27.92
CA SER A 502 9.91 9.95 28.55
C SER A 502 9.43 8.88 27.56
N ASP A 503 8.96 9.27 26.38
CA ASP A 503 8.50 8.38 25.33
C ASP A 503 9.63 7.76 24.47
N HIS A 504 10.85 8.30 24.57
CA HIS A 504 11.96 7.89 23.74
C HIS A 504 12.77 6.74 24.36
N PRO A 505 13.12 5.66 23.61
CA PRO A 505 13.85 4.50 24.15
C PRO A 505 15.19 4.86 24.83
N ALA A 506 15.93 5.85 24.30
CA ALA A 506 17.21 6.27 24.86
C ALA A 506 17.09 7.14 26.12
N THR A 507 15.90 7.61 26.47
CA THR A 507 15.71 8.58 27.58
C THR A 507 14.62 8.16 28.56
N ARG A 508 13.83 7.14 28.26
CA ARG A 508 12.74 6.66 29.10
C ARG A 508 13.20 6.38 30.54
N ASN A 509 14.23 5.56 30.69
CA ASN A 509 14.74 5.20 32.02
C ASN A 509 15.33 6.38 32.75
N LEU A 510 15.80 7.41 32.07
CA LEU A 510 16.33 8.63 32.63
C LEU A 510 15.24 9.62 33.07
N ALA A 511 14.10 9.64 32.35
CA ALA A 511 13.01 10.58 32.61
C ALA A 511 12.02 10.08 33.67
N ASP A 512 11.75 8.76 33.67
CA ASP A 512 10.71 8.18 34.53
C ASP A 512 11.21 7.70 35.90
N ASN A 513 12.49 7.93 36.24
CA ASN A 513 13.09 7.43 37.46
C ASN A 513 13.51 8.54 38.40
N ASP A 514 12.66 8.85 39.39
CA ASP A 514 12.93 9.85 40.45
C ASP A 514 14.13 9.52 41.35
N GLN A 515 14.70 8.32 41.24
CA GLN A 515 15.90 7.92 42.00
C GLN A 515 17.21 8.30 41.31
N LEU A 516 17.13 8.74 40.05
CA LEU A 516 18.29 9.14 39.27
C LEU A 516 18.60 10.64 39.50
N ASP A 517 19.88 10.93 39.51
CA ASP A 517 20.46 12.25 39.79
C ASP A 517 20.83 13.04 38.52
N LEU A 518 20.16 12.75 37.35
CA LEU A 518 20.47 13.39 36.06
C LEU A 518 20.28 14.91 36.11
N ALA A 519 19.20 15.35 36.73
CA ALA A 519 18.89 16.77 36.87
C ALA A 519 19.83 17.50 37.88
N ASP A 520 20.59 16.75 38.68
CA ASP A 520 21.57 17.34 39.60
C ASP A 520 22.92 17.65 38.93
N ALA A 521 23.15 17.06 37.76
CA ALA A 521 24.36 17.32 36.98
C ALA A 521 24.44 18.79 36.54
N SER A 522 25.57 19.44 36.94
CA SER A 522 25.85 20.81 36.57
C SER A 522 26.64 20.88 35.25
N ILE A 523 26.18 21.72 34.32
CA ILE A 523 26.84 21.95 33.05
C ILE A 523 27.53 23.31 33.10
N GLN A 524 28.84 23.32 32.88
CA GLN A 524 29.66 24.55 32.91
C GLN A 524 29.90 25.09 31.52
N ARG A 525 30.04 24.20 30.51
CA ARG A 525 30.26 24.54 29.11
C ARG A 525 29.60 23.52 28.19
N TYR A 526 29.16 23.99 27.06
CA TYR A 526 28.59 23.14 26.03
C TYR A 526 28.69 23.77 24.64
N TYR A 527 28.62 22.97 23.59
CA TYR A 527 28.45 23.47 22.22
C TYR A 527 26.98 23.80 21.96
N GLN A 528 26.73 24.96 21.38
CA GLN A 528 25.41 25.32 20.88
C GLN A 528 25.25 24.77 19.47
N PHE A 529 24.19 24.01 19.24
CA PHE A 529 23.77 23.64 17.90
C PHE A 529 23.02 24.80 17.24
N ALA A 530 23.24 25.00 15.93
CA ALA A 530 22.49 25.99 15.18
C ALA A 530 21.00 25.61 15.14
N VAL A 531 20.14 26.62 15.29
CA VAL A 531 18.67 26.41 15.28
C VAL A 531 18.25 26.25 13.84
N ASN A 532 17.71 25.09 13.50
CA ASN A 532 17.05 24.81 12.22
C ASN A 532 15.53 24.71 12.48
N ASN A 533 14.70 25.25 11.59
CA ASN A 533 13.25 25.41 11.67
C ASN A 533 12.46 24.22 12.27
N GLU A 534 11.26 24.49 12.74
CA GLU A 534 10.06 23.70 13.19
C GLU A 534 10.14 22.19 13.54
N ASN A 535 11.17 21.45 13.15
CA ASN A 535 11.39 20.03 13.48
C ASN A 535 12.46 19.78 14.56
N ASP A 536 12.88 20.81 15.27
CA ASP A 536 14.01 20.75 16.20
C ASP A 536 13.76 19.79 17.39
N ASP A 537 12.53 19.69 17.86
CA ASP A 537 12.20 18.84 19.01
C ASP A 537 12.28 17.33 18.69
N ARG A 538 12.04 16.92 17.47
CA ARG A 538 12.04 15.50 17.10
C ARG A 538 13.42 14.85 17.12
N SER A 539 14.46 15.59 16.76
CA SER A 539 15.84 15.13 16.79
C SER A 539 16.56 15.36 18.12
N THR A 540 15.91 16.00 19.08
CA THR A 540 16.51 16.29 20.40
C THR A 540 16.22 15.17 21.38
N LEU A 541 17.26 14.54 21.93
CA LEU A 541 17.15 13.49 22.96
C LEU A 541 17.15 14.07 24.36
N LEU A 542 18.13 14.94 24.67
CA LEU A 542 18.23 15.64 25.91
C LEU A 542 18.35 17.14 25.66
N ARG A 543 17.81 17.93 26.53
CA ARG A 543 17.97 19.39 26.51
C ARG A 543 18.38 19.93 27.89
N LEU A 544 18.82 21.15 27.89
CA LEU A 544 19.10 21.90 29.12
C LEU A 544 17.84 22.63 29.58
N ASN A 545 17.79 23.00 30.89
CA ASN A 545 16.67 23.76 31.46
C ASN A 545 16.46 25.14 30.81
N ASN A 546 17.45 25.65 30.08
CA ASN A 546 17.32 26.85 29.23
C ASN A 546 16.77 26.58 27.82
N GLY A 547 16.33 25.38 27.55
CA GLY A 547 15.76 24.94 26.25
C GLY A 547 16.80 24.56 25.19
N THR A 548 18.10 24.68 25.45
CA THR A 548 19.14 24.32 24.45
C THR A 548 19.31 22.80 24.36
N PRO A 549 19.37 22.22 23.15
CA PRO A 549 19.64 20.79 22.96
C PRO A 549 21.03 20.40 23.50
N LEU A 550 21.07 19.38 24.38
CA LEU A 550 22.30 18.80 24.89
C LEU A 550 22.76 17.61 24.04
N ALA A 551 21.83 16.80 23.61
CA ALA A 551 22.07 15.67 22.74
C ALA A 551 21.04 15.61 21.64
N VAL A 552 21.50 15.30 20.43
CA VAL A 552 20.68 15.21 19.22
C VAL A 552 20.94 13.91 18.50
N GLU A 553 19.93 13.39 17.84
CA GLU A 553 20.00 12.14 17.07
C GLU A 553 19.86 12.36 15.57
N ASN A 554 20.44 11.46 14.79
CA ASN A 554 20.28 11.33 13.35
C ASN A 554 20.08 9.88 12.96
N PHE A 555 19.32 9.65 11.90
CA PHE A 555 19.12 8.35 11.27
C PHE A 555 19.79 8.36 9.90
N MET A 556 20.67 7.41 9.66
CA MET A 556 21.34 7.27 8.36
C MET A 556 21.29 5.80 7.92
N GLY A 557 20.66 5.52 6.78
CA GLY A 557 20.43 4.15 6.36
C GLY A 557 19.61 3.37 7.39
N GLN A 558 20.20 2.32 7.95
CA GLN A 558 19.60 1.53 9.03
C GLN A 558 20.14 1.89 10.42
N GLY A 559 21.18 2.72 10.51
CA GLY A 559 21.86 3.03 11.75
C GLY A 559 21.45 4.37 12.37
N ARG A 560 22.04 4.64 13.51
CA ARG A 560 21.72 5.79 14.35
C ARG A 560 22.99 6.52 14.79
N VAL A 561 22.90 7.83 14.88
CA VAL A 561 23.96 8.67 15.38
C VAL A 561 23.44 9.51 16.52
N ILE A 562 24.16 9.54 17.65
CA ILE A 562 23.92 10.50 18.74
C ILE A 562 25.10 11.47 18.77
N VAL A 563 24.81 12.75 18.76
CA VAL A 563 25.81 13.82 18.96
C VAL A 563 25.48 14.55 20.25
N GLN A 564 26.42 14.50 21.20
CA GLN A 564 26.30 15.15 22.52
C GLN A 564 27.18 16.39 22.56
N SER A 565 26.63 17.50 23.04
CA SER A 565 27.29 18.81 23.02
C SER A 565 28.38 19.02 24.11
N ILE A 566 28.57 18.00 24.92
CA ILE A 566 29.60 18.00 26.02
C ILE A 566 30.48 16.74 25.91
N PRO A 567 31.70 16.78 26.43
CA PRO A 567 32.57 15.61 26.52
C PRO A 567 32.07 14.60 27.57
N LEU A 568 32.44 13.32 27.38
CA LEU A 568 32.07 12.22 28.28
C LEU A 568 33.03 12.11 29.48
N ARG A 569 33.57 13.23 29.96
CA ARG A 569 34.49 13.33 31.08
C ARG A 569 34.21 14.57 31.95
N LEU A 570 34.85 14.66 33.11
CA LEU A 570 34.73 15.73 34.10
C LEU A 570 35.47 17.00 33.66
N GLN A 571 35.13 17.59 32.52
CA GLN A 571 35.79 18.83 32.10
C GLN A 571 34.83 20.00 31.95
N TRP A 572 33.67 19.76 31.38
CA TRP A 572 32.64 20.77 31.15
C TRP A 572 31.37 20.51 31.95
N SER A 573 31.32 19.36 32.64
CA SER A 573 30.18 18.97 33.47
C SER A 573 30.65 17.98 34.53
N ASP A 574 29.86 17.77 35.56
CA ASP A 574 30.03 16.71 36.55
C ASP A 574 29.13 15.48 36.26
N LEU A 575 28.45 15.44 35.09
CA LEU A 575 27.58 14.37 34.68
C LEU A 575 28.24 12.97 34.83
N ALA A 576 29.50 12.82 34.47
CA ALA A 576 30.21 11.54 34.56
C ALA A 576 30.41 11.02 36.02
N ARG A 577 30.05 11.81 37.04
CA ARG A 577 30.04 11.38 38.49
C ARG A 577 28.66 10.88 38.93
N THR A 578 27.61 11.12 38.14
CA THR A 578 26.24 10.78 38.50
C THR A 578 25.96 9.30 38.29
N GLN A 579 25.00 8.74 39.00
CA GLN A 579 24.51 7.38 38.75
C GLN A 579 23.79 7.32 37.38
N SER A 580 23.12 8.42 37.04
CA SER A 580 22.45 8.59 35.74
C SER A 580 23.39 8.44 34.56
N PHE A 581 24.66 8.77 34.67
CA PHE A 581 25.65 8.59 33.60
C PHE A 581 25.83 7.12 33.24
N VAL A 582 25.90 6.23 34.23
CA VAL A 582 26.02 4.79 33.97
C VAL A 582 24.82 4.26 33.26
N VAL A 583 23.63 4.67 33.68
CA VAL A 583 22.35 4.30 33.00
C VAL A 583 22.33 4.86 31.59
N MET A 584 22.64 6.14 31.41
CA MET A 584 22.71 6.81 30.13
C MET A 584 23.66 6.11 29.13
N VAL A 585 24.87 5.76 29.57
CA VAL A 585 25.85 5.12 28.72
C VAL A 585 25.33 3.76 28.22
N ARG A 586 24.75 2.96 29.10
CA ARG A 586 24.20 1.64 28.74
C ARG A 586 22.98 1.77 27.86
N ASP A 587 22.01 2.58 28.24
CA ASP A 587 20.78 2.78 27.44
C ASP A 587 21.08 3.32 26.04
N TRP A 588 22.07 4.23 25.92
CA TRP A 588 22.43 4.78 24.62
C TRP A 588 23.20 3.77 23.77
N ILE A 589 24.04 2.94 24.34
CA ILE A 589 24.69 1.86 23.61
C ILE A 589 23.67 0.83 23.17
N ASP A 590 22.75 0.43 24.03
CA ASP A 590 21.68 -0.50 23.69
C ASP A 590 20.78 0.09 22.59
N TYR A 591 20.44 1.37 22.70
CA TYR A 591 19.66 2.08 21.68
C TYR A 591 20.39 2.16 20.34
N LEU A 592 21.69 2.44 20.34
CA LEU A 592 22.52 2.52 19.14
C LEU A 592 22.75 1.14 18.50
N ALA A 593 22.82 0.10 19.30
CA ALA A 593 22.97 -1.29 18.80
C ALA A 593 21.63 -1.87 18.29
N GLN A 594 20.49 -1.26 18.64
CA GLN A 594 19.14 -1.76 18.35
C GLN A 594 18.82 -2.01 16.86
N PRO A 595 19.29 -1.20 15.89
CA PRO A 595 18.92 -1.43 14.49
C PRO A 595 19.22 -2.84 13.97
N ARG A 596 20.30 -3.46 14.47
CA ARG A 596 20.62 -4.85 14.13
C ARG A 596 19.83 -5.86 14.94
N ALA A 597 19.51 -5.55 16.21
CA ALA A 597 18.72 -6.42 17.09
C ALA A 597 17.22 -6.41 16.77
N THR A 598 16.70 -5.35 16.16
CA THR A 598 15.27 -5.21 15.85
C THR A 598 14.90 -5.60 14.43
N GLN A 599 15.88 -5.90 13.58
CA GLN A 599 15.61 -6.31 12.19
C GLN A 599 14.71 -7.56 12.06
N TYR A 600 14.57 -8.33 13.15
CA TYR A 600 13.76 -9.56 13.19
C TYR A 600 12.30 -9.30 13.56
N ASN A 601 11.97 -8.12 14.11
CA ASN A 601 10.62 -7.72 14.49
C ASN A 601 10.13 -6.62 13.55
N LEU A 602 9.24 -6.95 12.64
CA LEU A 602 8.83 -6.12 11.52
C LEU A 602 7.38 -5.67 11.68
N LEU A 603 7.06 -4.55 11.09
CA LEU A 603 5.67 -4.15 10.87
C LEU A 603 5.18 -4.70 9.51
N PRO A 604 3.87 -4.87 9.32
CA PRO A 604 3.33 -5.30 8.04
C PRO A 604 3.78 -4.40 6.88
N GLY A 605 4.31 -5.03 5.82
CA GLY A 605 4.84 -4.32 4.65
C GLY A 605 6.30 -3.86 4.75
N GLN A 606 6.94 -3.95 5.91
CA GLN A 606 8.39 -3.73 6.01
C GLN A 606 9.14 -4.92 5.40
N PRO A 607 10.16 -4.69 4.57
CA PRO A 607 10.88 -5.78 3.94
C PRO A 607 11.76 -6.54 4.94
N ILE A 608 11.78 -7.87 4.84
CA ILE A 608 12.86 -8.68 5.39
C ILE A 608 14.10 -8.35 4.56
N ALA A 609 15.18 -7.93 5.22
CA ALA A 609 16.49 -7.71 4.62
C ALA A 609 17.55 -8.38 5.51
N MET A 610 18.25 -9.38 4.96
CA MET A 610 19.26 -10.13 5.68
C MET A 610 20.55 -10.18 4.89
N ARG A 611 21.64 -9.67 5.49
CA ARG A 611 22.99 -9.75 4.93
C ARG A 611 23.72 -10.96 5.47
N VAL A 612 24.40 -11.66 4.58
CA VAL A 612 25.17 -12.87 4.88
C VAL A 612 26.58 -12.70 4.31
N SER A 613 27.60 -12.95 5.13
CA SER A 613 28.99 -12.85 4.70
C SER A 613 29.33 -13.90 3.64
N LYS A 614 30.33 -13.62 2.81
CA LYS A 614 30.81 -14.56 1.75
C LYS A 614 31.28 -15.89 2.30
N ASP A 615 31.78 -15.90 3.53
CA ASP A 615 32.36 -17.11 4.15
C ASP A 615 31.28 -18.14 4.53
N VAL A 616 30.09 -17.69 4.92
CA VAL A 616 28.97 -18.58 5.25
C VAL A 616 28.38 -19.20 3.98
N SER A 617 28.33 -18.44 2.89
CA SER A 617 27.82 -18.96 1.61
C SER A 617 28.76 -19.97 0.93
N ALA A 618 30.05 -19.90 1.16
CA ALA A 618 31.04 -20.82 0.54
C ALA A 618 31.02 -22.22 1.17
N SER A 619 30.59 -22.36 2.43
CA SER A 619 30.51 -23.67 3.11
C SER A 619 29.27 -24.46 2.74
N GLU A 620 28.24 -23.85 2.18
CA GLU A 620 26.92 -24.43 1.97
C GLU A 620 26.48 -24.50 0.50
N ALA A 621 27.19 -23.81 -0.40
CA ALA A 621 26.86 -23.83 -1.83
C ALA A 621 27.56 -24.99 -2.55
N SER A 622 26.81 -25.89 -3.08
CA SER A 622 27.28 -26.96 -3.95
C SER A 622 27.87 -26.39 -5.25
N GLY A 623 29.18 -26.26 -5.32
CA GLY A 623 29.95 -26.49 -6.53
C GLY A 623 30.23 -25.38 -7.51
N ASP A 624 29.66 -24.20 -7.41
CA ASP A 624 30.00 -23.08 -8.32
C ASP A 624 30.21 -21.79 -7.50
N GLN A 625 31.46 -21.35 -7.41
CA GLN A 625 31.88 -20.22 -6.56
C GLN A 625 31.34 -18.85 -7.01
N ASP A 626 30.68 -18.77 -8.16
CA ASP A 626 30.19 -17.52 -8.77
C ASP A 626 28.65 -17.39 -8.77
N SER A 627 27.87 -18.35 -8.25
CA SER A 627 26.44 -18.24 -8.19
C SER A 627 25.96 -17.65 -6.86
N ALA A 628 25.05 -16.67 -6.92
CA ALA A 628 24.41 -16.11 -5.75
C ALA A 628 23.64 -17.21 -4.97
N PRO A 629 23.75 -17.28 -3.64
CA PRO A 629 23.06 -18.28 -2.83
C PRO A 629 21.54 -18.11 -2.92
N THR A 630 20.81 -19.22 -2.81
CA THR A 630 19.36 -19.25 -2.77
C THR A 630 18.89 -19.45 -1.33
N GLY A 631 17.82 -18.78 -0.96
CA GLY A 631 17.15 -18.95 0.33
C GLY A 631 15.68 -19.24 0.14
N PHE A 632 15.04 -19.80 1.14
CA PHE A 632 13.61 -20.06 1.18
C PHE A 632 12.98 -19.32 2.35
N LEU A 633 12.04 -18.44 2.05
CA LEU A 633 11.26 -17.73 3.06
C LEU A 633 9.96 -18.48 3.30
N GLN A 634 9.82 -19.06 4.49
CA GLN A 634 8.57 -19.63 4.96
C GLN A 634 7.69 -18.52 5.51
N THR A 635 6.45 -18.47 5.06
CA THR A 635 5.45 -17.50 5.51
C THR A 635 4.54 -18.10 6.60
N PRO A 636 3.74 -17.30 7.31
CA PRO A 636 2.76 -17.80 8.27
C PRO A 636 1.71 -18.76 7.68
N ASP A 637 1.52 -18.74 6.36
CA ASP A 637 0.59 -19.62 5.63
C ASP A 637 1.23 -20.93 5.15
N ASP A 638 2.41 -21.28 5.66
CA ASP A 638 3.20 -22.42 5.20
C ASP A 638 3.58 -22.34 3.70
N GLU A 639 3.52 -21.15 3.10
CA GLU A 639 3.99 -20.93 1.75
C GLU A 639 5.51 -20.72 1.77
N SER A 640 6.23 -21.40 0.88
CA SER A 640 7.68 -21.28 0.72
C SER A 640 8.01 -20.46 -0.51
N ILE A 641 8.68 -19.32 -0.31
CA ILE A 641 9.05 -18.38 -1.36
C ILE A 641 10.55 -18.49 -1.59
N GLU A 642 10.95 -18.81 -2.82
CA GLU A 642 12.36 -18.85 -3.20
C GLU A 642 12.91 -17.44 -3.38
N LEU A 643 13.99 -17.11 -2.68
CA LEU A 643 14.69 -15.83 -2.74
C LEU A 643 16.08 -16.05 -3.30
N THR A 644 16.46 -15.29 -4.31
CA THR A 644 17.83 -15.23 -4.81
C THR A 644 18.54 -14.03 -4.17
N ALA A 645 19.69 -14.27 -3.56
CA ALA A 645 20.47 -13.22 -2.93
C ALA A 645 21.01 -12.23 -3.98
N GLN A 646 21.07 -10.96 -3.61
CA GLN A 646 21.72 -9.92 -4.40
C GLN A 646 23.14 -9.71 -3.89
N TYR A 647 24.07 -9.38 -4.80
CA TYR A 647 25.44 -9.04 -4.40
C TYR A 647 25.43 -7.71 -3.64
N ALA A 648 25.99 -7.70 -2.44
CA ALA A 648 26.29 -6.52 -1.63
C ALA A 648 27.81 -6.39 -1.49
N ASP A 649 28.32 -5.21 -1.09
CA ASP A 649 29.74 -4.88 -1.13
C ASP A 649 30.66 -5.90 -0.41
N GLU A 650 30.20 -6.51 0.68
CA GLU A 650 30.99 -7.49 1.46
C GLU A 650 30.31 -8.87 1.60
N GLY A 651 29.24 -9.15 0.85
CA GLY A 651 28.49 -10.40 0.97
C GLY A 651 27.31 -10.51 0.05
N PHE A 652 26.27 -11.11 0.56
CA PHE A 652 25.00 -11.31 -0.12
C PHE A 652 23.86 -10.74 0.72
N GLU A 653 22.86 -10.12 0.09
CA GLU A 653 21.66 -9.65 0.73
C GLU A 653 20.44 -10.43 0.21
N PHE A 654 19.71 -11.05 1.12
CA PHE A 654 18.38 -11.59 0.86
C PHE A 654 17.35 -10.51 1.18
N ARG A 655 16.44 -10.26 0.25
CA ARG A 655 15.40 -9.27 0.44
C ARG A 655 14.04 -9.80 -0.01
N SER A 656 13.03 -9.63 0.84
CA SER A 656 11.63 -9.92 0.50
C SER A 656 10.72 -8.81 1.01
N SER A 657 9.84 -8.32 0.13
CA SER A 657 8.76 -7.39 0.51
C SER A 657 7.43 -8.11 0.80
N GLN A 658 7.44 -9.44 0.82
CA GLN A 658 6.23 -10.24 1.06
C GLN A 658 6.00 -10.47 2.56
N THR A 659 5.97 -9.40 3.33
CA THR A 659 5.75 -9.37 4.78
C THR A 659 4.39 -8.76 5.10
N ARG A 660 3.39 -9.10 4.32
CA ARG A 660 2.07 -8.47 4.40
C ARG A 660 1.23 -9.04 5.54
N ARG A 661 1.37 -10.34 5.81
CA ARG A 661 0.65 -11.00 6.90
C ARG A 661 1.44 -10.90 8.19
N PRO A 662 0.85 -10.44 9.29
CA PRO A 662 1.43 -10.62 10.60
C PRO A 662 1.61 -12.11 10.92
N GLY A 663 2.58 -12.40 11.78
CA GLY A 663 2.87 -13.76 12.18
C GLY A 663 4.36 -14.13 12.04
N PRO A 664 4.71 -15.38 12.28
CA PRO A 664 6.08 -15.88 12.23
C PRO A 664 6.51 -16.14 10.77
N TYR A 665 7.71 -15.68 10.43
CA TYR A 665 8.41 -15.99 9.19
C TYR A 665 9.72 -16.69 9.52
N SER A 666 10.24 -17.49 8.61
CA SER A 666 11.55 -18.13 8.76
C SER A 666 12.31 -18.11 7.44
N LEU A 667 13.50 -17.54 7.43
CA LEU A 667 14.38 -17.51 6.26
C LEU A 667 15.43 -18.62 6.37
N GLN A 668 15.30 -19.66 5.56
CA GLN A 668 16.28 -20.74 5.45
C GLN A 668 17.25 -20.42 4.32
N ILE A 669 18.56 -20.40 4.63
CA ILE A 669 19.61 -20.08 3.67
C ILE A 669 20.43 -21.35 3.39
N GLY A 670 20.53 -21.73 2.11
CA GLY A 670 21.29 -22.90 1.70
C GLY A 670 20.75 -24.21 2.29
N LEU A 671 21.65 -24.98 2.91
CA LEU A 671 21.35 -26.27 3.56
C LEU A 671 21.23 -26.18 5.09
N ALA A 672 21.13 -24.96 5.64
CA ALA A 672 20.99 -24.75 7.09
C ALA A 672 19.75 -25.51 7.61
N GLU A 673 19.90 -26.28 8.69
CA GLU A 673 18.80 -27.02 9.29
C GLU A 673 17.78 -26.11 10.00
N GLU A 674 18.25 -24.97 10.53
CA GLU A 674 17.41 -23.99 11.21
C GLU A 674 17.32 -22.71 10.38
N GLY A 675 16.09 -22.24 10.16
CA GLY A 675 15.83 -20.95 9.52
C GLY A 675 15.99 -19.79 10.50
N ILE A 676 16.38 -18.63 9.99
CA ILE A 676 16.41 -17.39 10.75
C ILE A 676 14.99 -16.89 10.96
N PRO A 677 14.51 -16.79 12.21
CA PRO A 677 13.13 -16.40 12.47
C PRO A 677 12.96 -14.87 12.38
N PHE A 678 11.82 -14.46 11.84
CA PHE A 678 11.31 -13.09 11.87
C PHE A 678 9.90 -13.08 12.40
N GLN A 679 9.50 -12.00 13.02
CA GLN A 679 8.13 -11.78 13.48
C GLN A 679 7.59 -10.52 12.84
N VAL A 680 6.55 -10.65 12.05
CA VAL A 680 5.74 -9.51 11.64
C VAL A 680 4.68 -9.29 12.71
N GLN A 681 4.72 -8.14 13.36
CA GLN A 681 3.87 -7.81 14.50
C GLN A 681 2.42 -7.58 14.07
N ARG A 682 1.49 -7.97 14.91
CA ARG A 682 0.08 -7.60 14.75
C ARG A 682 -0.23 -6.26 15.41
N SER A 683 -1.36 -5.69 15.08
CA SER A 683 -1.86 -4.49 15.74
C SER A 683 -2.74 -4.89 16.93
N SER A 684 -2.42 -4.42 18.13
CA SER A 684 -3.27 -4.62 19.32
C SER A 684 -4.65 -3.95 19.20
N ALA A 685 -4.78 -2.97 18.31
CA ALA A 685 -6.07 -2.30 18.05
C ALA A 685 -7.15 -3.25 17.50
N GLU A 686 -6.76 -4.37 16.90
CA GLU A 686 -7.68 -5.40 16.40
C GLU A 686 -8.34 -6.24 17.50
N SER A 687 -7.76 -6.24 18.70
CA SER A 687 -8.32 -6.93 19.87
C SER A 687 -9.46 -6.15 20.52
N ASP A 688 -9.59 -4.84 20.18
CA ASP A 688 -10.70 -4.01 20.58
C ASP A 688 -11.87 -4.23 19.63
N LEU A 689 -12.79 -5.10 20.02
CA LEU A 689 -13.97 -5.48 19.22
C LEU A 689 -15.13 -4.48 19.33
N ASP A 690 -14.88 -3.31 19.89
CA ASP A 690 -15.88 -2.25 19.97
C ASP A 690 -16.35 -1.83 18.57
N ARG A 691 -17.67 -1.72 18.46
CA ARG A 691 -18.32 -1.40 17.21
C ARG A 691 -18.57 0.06 17.03
N LEU A 692 -18.69 0.42 15.76
CA LEU A 692 -19.11 1.75 15.38
C LEU A 692 -20.41 2.15 16.05
N GLY A 693 -20.35 3.18 16.89
CA GLY A 693 -21.54 3.81 17.45
C GLY A 693 -22.41 4.46 16.36
N ARG A 694 -23.72 4.58 16.62
CA ARG A 694 -24.71 5.14 15.67
C ARG A 694 -24.31 6.47 15.05
N GLY A 695 -23.71 7.36 15.83
CA GLY A 695 -23.29 8.67 15.34
C GLY A 695 -22.11 8.60 14.35
N ALA A 696 -21.14 7.74 14.60
CA ALA A 696 -20.00 7.50 13.71
C ALA A 696 -20.49 6.82 12.41
N TRP A 697 -21.38 5.84 12.54
CA TRP A 697 -21.99 5.17 11.40
C TRP A 697 -22.75 6.14 10.48
N GLN A 698 -23.55 7.04 11.04
CA GLN A 698 -24.25 8.06 10.25
C GLN A 698 -23.28 8.99 9.50
N ARG A 699 -22.15 9.35 10.11
CA ARG A 699 -21.10 10.14 9.43
C ARG A 699 -20.51 9.38 8.25
N ILE A 700 -20.17 8.11 8.42
CA ILE A 700 -19.64 7.25 7.36
C ILE A 700 -20.67 7.12 6.24
N GLN A 701 -21.92 6.80 6.56
CA GLN A 701 -23.00 6.72 5.56
C GLN A 701 -23.17 8.02 4.79
N SER A 702 -23.08 9.18 5.45
CA SER A 702 -23.15 10.46 4.76
C SER A 702 -21.95 10.71 3.85
N ALA A 703 -20.75 10.27 4.24
CA ALA A 703 -19.52 10.40 3.46
C ALA A 703 -19.48 9.41 2.26
N THR A 704 -20.07 8.23 2.41
CA THR A 704 -20.15 7.20 1.34
C THR A 704 -21.35 7.40 0.41
N THR A 705 -22.29 8.28 0.76
CA THR A 705 -23.42 8.61 -0.11
C THR A 705 -23.02 9.74 -1.07
N PRO A 706 -22.97 9.48 -2.38
CA PRO A 706 -22.67 10.54 -3.34
C PRO A 706 -23.76 11.61 -3.33
N ASN A 707 -23.40 12.86 -3.52
CA ASN A 707 -24.36 13.93 -3.78
C ASN A 707 -25.21 13.57 -4.99
N ALA A 708 -26.51 13.89 -4.95
CA ALA A 708 -27.43 13.58 -6.04
C ALA A 708 -26.83 14.00 -7.40
N TRP A 709 -26.69 13.06 -8.31
CA TRP A 709 -26.23 13.33 -9.67
C TRP A 709 -27.19 14.31 -10.33
N THR A 710 -26.73 15.53 -10.56
CA THR A 710 -27.50 16.49 -11.33
C THR A 710 -27.50 16.07 -12.80
N GLU A 711 -28.64 16.19 -13.49
CA GLU A 711 -28.79 15.82 -14.92
C GLU A 711 -27.70 16.47 -15.81
N ASP A 712 -27.16 17.63 -15.42
CA ASP A 712 -26.08 18.30 -16.14
C ASP A 712 -24.72 17.55 -16.09
N ARG A 713 -24.41 16.80 -15.02
CA ARG A 713 -23.19 15.97 -14.97
C ARG A 713 -23.31 14.67 -15.75
N VAL A 714 -24.54 14.12 -15.85
CA VAL A 714 -24.83 12.96 -16.71
C VAL A 714 -24.61 13.31 -18.17
N SER A 715 -24.80 14.57 -18.57
CA SER A 715 -24.59 14.99 -19.97
C SER A 715 -23.11 15.09 -20.40
N VAL A 716 -22.18 15.25 -19.46
CA VAL A 716 -20.73 15.34 -19.75
C VAL A 716 -20.05 13.95 -19.67
N ALA A 717 -20.50 13.08 -18.79
CA ALA A 717 -19.91 11.74 -18.60
C ALA A 717 -20.52 10.66 -19.50
N SER A 718 -21.75 10.83 -19.97
CA SER A 718 -22.45 9.84 -20.80
C SER A 718 -22.69 10.29 -22.24
N THR A 719 -21.62 10.54 -22.99
CA THR A 719 -21.71 10.66 -24.47
C THR A 719 -21.79 9.30 -25.18
N HIS A 720 -22.05 8.22 -24.47
CA HIS A 720 -22.39 6.95 -25.09
C HIS A 720 -23.91 6.81 -25.20
N THR A 721 -24.45 7.56 -26.14
CA THR A 721 -25.79 7.33 -26.68
C THR A 721 -25.63 6.30 -27.80
N ASP A 722 -26.39 5.21 -27.72
CA ASP A 722 -26.41 4.18 -28.79
C ASP A 722 -26.85 4.81 -30.10
N PRO A 723 -26.02 4.81 -31.15
CA PRO A 723 -26.41 5.37 -32.42
C PRO A 723 -27.45 4.46 -33.09
N VAL A 724 -28.71 4.93 -33.18
CA VAL A 724 -29.80 4.20 -33.84
C VAL A 724 -29.66 4.22 -35.35
N TRP A 725 -28.83 5.08 -35.92
CA TRP A 725 -28.68 5.25 -37.36
C TRP A 725 -28.29 3.97 -38.15
N PRO A 726 -27.46 3.02 -37.61
CA PRO A 726 -27.16 1.79 -38.37
C PRO A 726 -28.38 0.91 -38.59
N TYR A 727 -29.26 0.83 -37.59
CA TYR A 727 -30.52 0.07 -37.69
C TYR A 727 -31.51 0.74 -38.67
N LEU A 728 -31.53 2.08 -38.68
CA LEU A 728 -32.32 2.84 -39.65
C LEU A 728 -31.78 2.67 -41.06
N LEU A 729 -30.50 2.53 -41.25
CA LEU A 729 -29.84 2.29 -42.53
C LEU A 729 -30.13 0.87 -43.02
N LEU A 730 -30.09 -0.14 -42.14
CA LEU A 730 -30.54 -1.49 -42.45
C LEU A 730 -32.01 -1.53 -42.83
N ALA A 731 -32.87 -0.84 -42.12
CA ALA A 731 -34.30 -0.71 -42.45
C ALA A 731 -34.50 -0.03 -43.81
N LEU A 732 -33.72 1.03 -44.12
CA LEU A 732 -33.74 1.70 -45.39
C LEU A 732 -33.38 0.75 -46.56
N ILE A 733 -32.32 -0.04 -46.41
CA ILE A 733 -31.89 -1.04 -47.40
C ILE A 733 -33.01 -2.06 -47.60
N GLY A 734 -33.62 -2.54 -46.52
CA GLY A 734 -34.77 -3.45 -46.57
C GLY A 734 -35.98 -2.87 -47.30
N LEU A 735 -36.31 -1.58 -47.06
CA LEU A 735 -37.38 -0.87 -47.72
C LEU A 735 -37.13 -0.69 -49.21
N ILE A 736 -35.90 -0.30 -49.62
CA ILE A 736 -35.50 -0.14 -51.01
C ILE A 736 -35.55 -1.48 -51.74
N THR A 737 -35.02 -2.56 -51.09
CA THR A 737 -35.07 -3.91 -51.66
C THR A 737 -36.53 -4.38 -51.83
N GLY A 738 -37.37 -4.14 -50.84
CA GLY A 738 -38.81 -4.42 -50.91
C GLY A 738 -39.52 -3.67 -52.06
N GLU A 739 -39.16 -2.38 -52.24
CA GLU A 739 -39.67 -1.58 -53.35
C GLU A 739 -39.26 -2.16 -54.71
N LEU A 740 -37.97 -2.51 -54.87
CA LEU A 740 -37.45 -3.10 -56.12
C LEU A 740 -38.16 -4.43 -56.45
N VAL A 741 -38.30 -5.30 -55.45
CA VAL A 741 -39.00 -6.58 -55.61
C VAL A 741 -40.45 -6.36 -55.98
N LEU A 742 -41.16 -5.47 -55.26
CA LEU A 742 -42.57 -5.21 -55.52
C LEU A 742 -42.79 -4.56 -56.90
N SER A 743 -41.91 -3.63 -57.29
CA SER A 743 -41.92 -3.00 -58.60
C SER A 743 -41.60 -4.00 -59.72
N GLY A 744 -40.69 -4.94 -59.51
CA GLY A 744 -40.35 -6.01 -60.41
C GLY A 744 -41.50 -6.95 -60.61
N ILE A 745 -42.23 -7.32 -59.58
CA ILE A 745 -43.47 -8.15 -59.67
C ILE A 745 -44.53 -7.42 -60.46
N MET A 746 -44.75 -6.13 -60.22
CA MET A 746 -45.74 -5.32 -60.93
C MET A 746 -45.38 -5.11 -62.40
N SER A 747 -44.08 -5.02 -62.73
CA SER A 747 -43.60 -4.95 -64.12
C SER A 747 -43.81 -6.24 -64.84
N ARG A 748 -43.51 -7.38 -64.22
CA ARG A 748 -43.77 -8.72 -64.83
C ARG A 748 -45.22 -8.95 -65.03
N GLU A 749 -46.11 -8.49 -64.16
CA GLU A 749 -47.59 -8.57 -64.41
C GLU A 749 -48.04 -7.63 -65.53
N ARG A 750 -47.33 -6.58 -65.92
CA ARG A 750 -47.59 -5.72 -67.08
C ARG A 750 -47.12 -6.31 -68.39
N PHE A 751 -45.94 -6.99 -68.39
CA PHE A 751 -45.35 -7.50 -69.65
C PHE A 751 -45.63 -8.97 -69.88
N GLY A 752 -46.14 -9.72 -68.92
CA GLY A 752 -46.42 -11.15 -69.02
C GLY A 752 -47.73 -11.53 -69.72
N SER A 753 -48.51 -10.59 -70.35
CA SER A 753 -49.74 -10.88 -71.05
C SER A 753 -49.70 -10.57 -72.59
N ALA A 754 -48.49 -10.30 -73.11
CA ALA A 754 -48.31 -10.20 -74.53
C ALA A 754 -47.84 -11.60 -75.04
N GLY A 755 -48.73 -12.38 -75.58
CA GLY A 755 -48.47 -13.67 -76.19
C GLY A 755 -47.39 -13.55 -77.25
N ILE A 756 -46.44 -14.44 -77.22
CA ILE A 756 -45.49 -14.68 -78.29
C ILE A 756 -46.23 -15.40 -79.42
N PRO A 757 -46.27 -14.87 -80.66
CA PRO A 757 -46.76 -15.66 -81.79
C PRO A 757 -45.71 -16.77 -82.07
N GLU A 758 -46.17 -17.99 -82.21
CA GLU A 758 -45.43 -19.11 -82.80
C GLU A 758 -44.77 -18.69 -84.12
N SER A 759 -43.45 -18.60 -84.17
CA SER A 759 -42.73 -18.47 -85.46
C SER A 759 -42.39 -19.86 -85.99
N SER A 760 -42.90 -20.09 -87.14
CA SER A 760 -42.54 -21.13 -88.12
C SER A 760 -41.08 -21.46 -88.18
N GLU A 761 -40.80 -22.73 -88.37
CA GLU A 761 -39.54 -23.35 -88.74
C GLU A 761 -38.79 -22.55 -89.83
N PHE A 762 -37.50 -22.25 -89.53
CA PHE A 762 -36.60 -21.82 -90.59
C PHE A 762 -35.39 -22.77 -90.63
N ASP A 763 -35.30 -23.41 -91.76
CA ASP A 763 -34.37 -24.43 -92.18
C ASP A 763 -32.93 -23.80 -92.30
N ALA A 764 -31.97 -24.27 -91.52
CA ALA A 764 -30.57 -23.85 -91.53
C ALA A 764 -29.72 -24.79 -92.39
N SER A 765 -30.03 -24.91 -93.67
CA SER A 765 -29.14 -25.56 -94.68
C SER A 765 -29.03 -24.69 -95.91
N LYS A 766 -28.24 -23.63 -95.90
CA LYS A 766 -27.51 -23.09 -97.02
C LYS A 766 -26.62 -21.91 -96.74
N MET A 767 -25.35 -22.09 -97.07
CA MET A 767 -24.32 -21.11 -97.34
C MET A 767 -23.65 -20.50 -96.06
N GLY A 768 -22.36 -20.46 -96.00
CA GLY A 768 -21.22 -20.69 -96.93
C GLY A 768 -20.03 -20.03 -96.23
N SER A 769 -18.96 -20.75 -96.33
CA SER A 769 -17.63 -20.37 -95.93
C SER A 769 -17.16 -19.04 -96.51
N ILE A 770 -16.38 -18.29 -95.77
CA ILE A 770 -15.19 -17.56 -96.20
C ILE A 770 -14.45 -16.98 -94.92
N PRO A 771 -13.07 -16.84 -94.95
CA PRO A 771 -12.21 -17.17 -93.83
C PRO A 771 -11.54 -15.96 -93.12
N PRO A 772 -10.49 -16.18 -92.33
CA PRO A 772 -10.12 -15.24 -91.29
C PRO A 772 -8.97 -14.33 -91.73
N SER A 773 -8.77 -13.20 -90.93
CA SER A 773 -7.53 -12.43 -90.82
C SER A 773 -7.37 -11.94 -89.42
N SER A 774 -6.50 -12.52 -88.77
CA SER A 774 -5.09 -12.25 -88.28
C SER A 774 -4.90 -10.97 -87.56
N SER A 775 -4.17 -11.23 -86.50
CA SER A 775 -3.18 -10.40 -85.72
C SER A 775 -3.78 -9.41 -84.77
N ASP A 776 -3.21 -9.21 -83.55
CA ASP A 776 -1.95 -9.56 -82.94
C ASP A 776 -2.11 -9.47 -81.39
N LEU A 777 -1.47 -10.39 -80.72
CA LEU A 777 -0.58 -10.35 -79.63
C LEU A 777 -0.64 -9.14 -78.70
N THR A 778 -0.86 -9.35 -77.42
CA THR A 778 0.24 -9.39 -76.45
C THR A 778 -0.17 -9.95 -75.09
N GLN A 779 0.59 -10.95 -74.65
CA GLN A 779 0.65 -11.52 -73.32
C GLN A 779 1.18 -10.46 -72.33
N ILE A 780 0.62 -10.40 -71.12
CA ILE A 780 1.38 -10.03 -69.94
C ILE A 780 1.05 -11.05 -68.85
N THR A 781 2.11 -11.71 -68.46
CA THR A 781 2.24 -12.73 -67.43
C THR A 781 1.96 -12.24 -66.05
N HIS A 782 1.30 -13.06 -65.27
CA HIS A 782 1.25 -12.96 -63.80
C HIS A 782 2.58 -13.43 -63.21
N GLU A 783 3.16 -12.60 -62.35
CA GLU A 783 4.16 -12.97 -61.38
C GLU A 783 3.64 -12.70 -59.98
N SER A 784 3.58 -13.79 -59.25
CA SER A 784 3.32 -13.89 -57.82
C SER A 784 4.56 -13.42 -57.03
N SER A 785 4.42 -12.53 -56.07
CA SER A 785 5.41 -12.34 -55.01
C SER A 785 4.75 -12.17 -53.66
N ALA A 786 5.13 -13.07 -52.76
CA ALA A 786 4.80 -13.06 -51.32
C ALA A 786 5.46 -11.88 -50.57
N PRO A 787 4.91 -11.43 -49.46
CA PRO A 787 5.53 -10.35 -48.63
C PRO A 787 6.56 -10.91 -47.66
N ALA A 788 7.68 -10.20 -47.58
CA ALA A 788 8.78 -10.42 -46.68
C ALA A 788 8.49 -9.99 -45.23
N ALA A 789 9.13 -10.70 -44.33
CA ALA A 789 9.16 -10.44 -42.89
C ALA A 789 9.77 -9.08 -42.53
N VAL A 790 9.17 -8.40 -41.56
CA VAL A 790 9.71 -7.19 -40.89
C VAL A 790 10.39 -7.61 -39.62
N GLN A 791 11.69 -7.32 -39.50
CA GLN A 791 12.48 -7.37 -38.28
C GLN A 791 12.20 -6.15 -37.38
N PRO A 792 12.34 -6.25 -36.05
CA PRO A 792 12.17 -5.14 -35.14
C PRO A 792 13.41 -4.26 -35.03
N LEU A 793 13.20 -2.98 -35.00
CA LEU A 793 14.19 -1.92 -34.72
C LEU A 793 14.42 -1.83 -33.21
N GLU A 794 15.68 -1.96 -32.81
CA GLU A 794 16.23 -1.47 -31.56
C GLU A 794 16.09 0.06 -31.49
N MET A 795 15.65 0.55 -30.34
CA MET A 795 15.85 1.95 -29.98
C MET A 795 16.69 2.01 -28.72
N ALA A 796 17.85 2.59 -28.88
CA ALA A 796 18.80 2.95 -27.83
C ALA A 796 18.33 4.21 -27.07
N GLU A 797 18.65 4.22 -25.80
CA GLU A 797 18.97 5.25 -24.83
C GLU A 797 18.80 6.74 -25.22
N ARG A 798 17.98 7.43 -24.41
CA ARG A 798 18.42 8.59 -23.60
C ARG A 798 17.53 8.76 -22.40
#